data_0bd5044a64e2288fdb6b16ed006eaec0
#
_entry.id   0bd5044a64e2288fdb6b16ed006eaec0
#
_cell.length_a   1.000
_cell.length_b   1.000
_cell.length_c   1.000
_cell.angle_alpha   90.00
_cell.angle_beta   90.00
_cell.angle_gamma   90.00
#
_symmetry.space_group_name_H-M   'P 1'
#
loop_
_entity.id
_entity.type
_entity.pdbx_description
1 polymer ?
#
loop_
_entity_poly.entity_id
_entity_poly.type
_entity_poly.pdbx_seq_one_letter_code
_entity_poly.pdbx_strand_id
1 'polypeptide(L)'
;MACAHERKFIRTWFIFVLLPSCFADPQLDLPPLPQISSTPRNPYGGYGLLSSTPSINSPGNQYDIQNRNFQYSTARPISTSTAGIYPVSTTPFNGRINPDISNNGYPSLDYGNGRNPSSTLRPYDVNRDDRIDVNNDPNFRRNDPNFARNDPNFAGASPYDFNRDGNFNTIEDRYHRVNLQQVRDFLVRADEQASKECTNNVAAQWNFETDVNDATQHAALDAQQRYTLFQRGLWEAAKQIPRDSIRDFGTYRQLQLLSTIGAAALPPDQLDRYNRIINDMLAVYNTAEICAYNEPFKCGLHLQPQLQEIMSHSRDWDELQHVWTEWRRNTGRRIRDLYEQLVDLTNQAARLNNFTDASAYWMFPYETINMRQEIEEVWEQIKPLYELLHAYVRRRLREAFGPERISRSAPIPAHVLGDMWGQSWSGIVPYTLPYPGKNLVDVSKEMIQQGYTPLTIFQLAEEFFVSMNMSAMPPDFWSLSVLEQPVDRHVHCQPSAWDFCNRHDYRIKMCTHPDMKDLITAHHEMAHVEYFLAYRNQPKVFRDGANPGFHEAIGETIALSVASPRHLQTLGLVQKSIDDTAHDINYLFTQAMDKLAFLPFALVMDKWRWDVFTGDIRKEQYNCHWWRLREQYQGVKPPVLRSEMDFDPGSKYHIPANIPYIRYFVSTVLQFQIHRALCTRTGQYIPGEPTRPLHKCDIYRNPEAGRILKRLMERGSSAPWMQVLQDSIGEGRLSGEALREYFRPLEEWLHSENLRTGEYLGWSYDGDYCKFSIETAGLQVYGGFYNAAVRHYDVTSFVTLLMTSFLATVYSFHTR
;
A
#
# COMPACT_ATOMS: atom_id res chain seq x y z
N MET A 1 -27.94 32.24 53.28
CA MET A 1 -26.98 33.23 53.82
C MET A 1 -25.73 33.11 52.97
N ALA A 2 -25.62 33.95 51.99
CA ALA A 2 -24.81 35.16 51.92
C ALA A 2 -23.34 34.86 52.13
N CYS A 3 -22.43 35.23 51.37
CA CYS A 3 -22.02 36.13 50.28
C CYS A 3 -20.73 35.60 49.76
N ALA A 4 -20.43 35.53 48.48
CA ALA A 4 -20.03 36.58 47.53
C ALA A 4 -18.56 37.00 47.60
N HIS A 5 -18.01 37.11 46.38
CA HIS A 5 -16.88 37.91 45.88
C HIS A 5 -15.49 37.33 45.99
N GLU A 6 -14.64 37.47 45.04
CA GLU A 6 -14.46 38.05 43.71
C GLU A 6 -13.03 37.79 43.28
N ARG A 7 -12.88 37.53 42.00
CA ARG A 7 -11.80 37.99 41.05
C ARG A 7 -10.36 38.09 41.50
N LYS A 8 -9.49 37.53 40.75
CA LYS A 8 -8.66 38.05 39.67
C LYS A 8 -7.30 37.39 39.52
N PHE A 9 -7.01 37.01 38.30
CA PHE A 9 -5.79 37.26 37.50
C PHE A 9 -4.39 36.82 37.94
N ILE A 10 -3.72 36.20 36.95
CA ILE A 10 -2.31 36.34 36.51
C ILE A 10 -1.30 35.28 36.97
N ARG A 11 -0.93 34.50 35.91
CA ARG A 11 0.45 34.12 35.49
C ARG A 11 1.44 33.49 36.46
N THR A 12 1.95 32.39 35.95
CA THR A 12 3.38 32.09 35.67
C THR A 12 4.18 31.29 36.72
N TRP A 13 4.68 30.17 36.21
CA TRP A 13 6.01 29.59 36.44
C TRP A 13 6.35 28.79 37.69
N PHE A 14 6.76 27.57 37.38
CA PHE A 14 7.98 26.88 37.86
C PHE A 14 8.02 26.16 39.21
N ILE A 15 8.38 24.94 39.13
CA ILE A 15 9.45 24.16 39.77
C ILE A 15 9.17 23.44 41.09
N PHE A 16 9.31 22.12 40.98
CA PHE A 16 10.02 21.14 41.82
C PHE A 16 9.67 20.91 43.31
N VAL A 17 9.58 19.64 43.61
CA VAL A 17 10.35 18.89 44.62
C VAL A 17 9.60 18.34 45.85
N LEU A 18 9.63 17.01 45.87
CA LEU A 18 9.77 16.06 47.00
C LEU A 18 8.68 15.92 48.06
N LEU A 19 8.12 14.70 48.00
CA LEU A 19 7.95 13.69 49.11
C LEU A 19 8.06 14.16 50.57
N PRO A 20 7.58 13.47 51.62
CA PRO A 20 7.00 12.13 51.69
C PRO A 20 5.86 11.88 52.72
N SER A 21 5.35 10.69 52.64
CA SER A 21 5.03 9.76 53.73
C SER A 21 3.69 9.83 54.48
N CYS A 22 3.13 8.64 54.53
CA CYS A 22 2.66 7.87 55.66
C CYS A 22 1.17 7.69 55.99
N PHE A 23 0.88 6.43 56.13
CA PHE A 23 -0.12 5.72 56.92
C PHE A 23 -1.46 5.40 56.22
N ALA A 24 -2.03 4.21 56.28
CA ALA A 24 -1.80 2.89 56.87
C ALA A 24 -2.85 1.96 56.27
N ASP A 25 -2.53 0.69 56.26
CA ASP A 25 -3.38 -0.49 55.88
C ASP A 25 -4.67 -0.56 56.70
N PRO A 26 -5.65 -1.32 56.18
CA PRO A 26 -5.86 -2.62 56.84
C PRO A 26 -6.05 -3.78 55.83
N GLN A 27 -5.48 -4.92 56.26
CA GLN A 27 -5.50 -6.26 55.75
C GLN A 27 -6.88 -6.81 55.44
N LEU A 28 -6.97 -7.64 54.42
CA LEU A 28 -7.96 -8.70 54.28
C LEU A 28 -7.26 -9.95 53.75
N ASP A 29 -7.43 -11.02 54.57
CA ASP A 29 -6.85 -12.35 54.39
C ASP A 29 -7.34 -13.05 53.11
N LEU A 30 -6.39 -13.68 52.41
CA LEU A 30 -6.66 -14.72 51.42
C LEU A 30 -5.93 -16.00 51.80
N PRO A 31 -6.55 -17.21 51.59
CA PRO A 31 -5.99 -18.49 51.98
C PRO A 31 -4.91 -19.00 51.00
N PRO A 32 -4.02 -19.91 51.44
CA PRO A 32 -2.82 -20.25 50.72
C PRO A 32 -3.04 -21.29 49.60
N LEU A 33 -2.25 -21.11 48.52
CA LEU A 33 -2.14 -22.03 47.41
C LEU A 33 -1.32 -23.28 47.76
N PRO A 34 -1.62 -24.46 47.20
CA PRO A 34 -0.85 -25.67 47.46
C PRO A 34 0.44 -25.73 46.67
N GLN A 35 1.52 -26.13 47.34
CA GLN A 35 2.84 -26.39 46.76
C GLN A 35 2.84 -27.70 45.97
N ILE A 36 3.44 -27.66 44.76
CA ILE A 36 3.83 -28.86 44.02
C ILE A 36 5.34 -28.89 43.94
N SER A 37 5.89 -29.99 44.43
CA SER A 37 7.32 -30.31 44.55
C SER A 37 7.97 -30.66 43.22
N SER A 38 9.17 -30.14 43.00
CA SER A 38 10.11 -30.46 41.91
C SER A 38 10.77 -31.82 42.13
N THR A 39 10.87 -32.66 41.08
CA THR A 39 12.07 -33.47 40.78
C THR A 39 12.07 -33.97 39.33
N PRO A 40 13.23 -34.09 38.70
CA PRO A 40 13.38 -34.34 37.25
C PRO A 40 13.64 -35.82 36.93
N ARG A 41 13.21 -36.29 35.75
CA ARG A 41 13.77 -37.50 35.11
C ARG A 41 13.58 -37.46 33.59
N ASN A 42 14.67 -37.43 32.88
CA ASN A 42 14.87 -37.99 31.55
C ASN A 42 15.41 -39.41 31.72
N PRO A 43 15.41 -40.43 30.85
CA PRO A 43 15.69 -40.36 29.42
C PRO A 43 15.04 -41.44 28.50
N TYR A 44 15.16 -41.20 27.16
CA TYR A 44 15.23 -42.16 26.03
C TYR A 44 14.30 -43.37 25.89
N GLY A 45 13.72 -43.50 24.70
CA GLY A 45 13.43 -44.76 24.01
C GLY A 45 12.13 -44.87 23.25
N GLY A 46 12.14 -44.77 21.92
CA GLY A 46 11.98 -45.91 21.01
C GLY A 46 10.55 -46.23 20.52
N TYR A 47 10.31 -45.95 19.22
CA TYR A 47 9.48 -46.69 18.23
C TYR A 47 8.13 -47.35 18.60
N GLY A 48 7.13 -47.09 17.75
CA GLY A 48 6.00 -47.97 17.55
C GLY A 48 4.77 -47.38 16.89
N LEU A 49 4.61 -47.70 15.60
CA LEU A 49 3.38 -47.61 14.82
C LEU A 49 2.19 -48.31 15.52
N LEU A 50 1.00 -47.78 15.43
CA LEU A 50 -0.19 -48.46 14.92
C LEU A 50 -1.47 -47.59 15.04
N SER A 51 -2.26 -47.72 13.99
CA SER A 51 -3.62 -47.26 13.69
C SER A 51 -4.68 -47.54 14.74
N SER A 52 -5.69 -46.65 14.84
CA SER A 52 -7.11 -47.01 14.71
C SER A 52 -8.05 -45.86 15.17
N THR A 53 -9.00 -45.52 14.34
CA THR A 53 -10.24 -44.78 14.64
C THR A 53 -11.14 -45.59 15.58
N PRO A 54 -12.09 -45.05 16.34
CA PRO A 54 -13.42 -44.86 15.79
C PRO A 54 -14.21 -43.60 16.30
N SER A 55 -15.23 -43.30 15.49
CA SER A 55 -16.33 -42.38 15.64
C SER A 55 -17.19 -42.57 16.92
N ILE A 56 -17.97 -41.51 17.33
CA ILE A 56 -19.42 -41.56 17.56
C ILE A 56 -19.95 -40.30 18.30
N ASN A 57 -20.90 -39.62 17.63
CA ASN A 57 -22.14 -38.96 18.08
C ASN A 57 -22.20 -37.79 19.09
N SER A 58 -22.94 -36.77 18.55
CA SER A 58 -23.62 -35.61 19.14
C SER A 58 -24.70 -35.98 20.21
N PRO A 59 -25.34 -35.04 20.97
CA PRO A 59 -26.13 -33.94 20.40
C PRO A 59 -26.19 -32.61 21.21
N GLY A 60 -26.39 -31.54 20.47
CA GLY A 60 -27.22 -30.38 20.56
C GLY A 60 -27.51 -29.58 21.83
N ASN A 61 -27.36 -28.27 21.68
CA ASN A 61 -28.41 -27.29 22.00
C ASN A 61 -28.06 -25.88 21.51
N GLN A 62 -29.09 -25.23 20.97
CA GLN A 62 -29.13 -23.87 20.47
C GLN A 62 -29.08 -22.84 21.59
N TYR A 63 -28.42 -21.69 21.33
CA TYR A 63 -28.89 -20.36 21.73
C TYR A 63 -28.37 -19.27 20.80
N ASP A 64 -29.29 -18.39 20.42
CA ASP A 64 -29.15 -17.19 19.59
C ASP A 64 -28.24 -16.14 20.19
N ILE A 65 -27.37 -15.53 19.40
CA ILE A 65 -26.92 -14.16 19.61
C ILE A 65 -26.58 -13.48 18.26
N GLN A 66 -27.02 -12.26 18.17
CA GLN A 66 -27.14 -11.33 17.06
C GLN A 66 -25.81 -10.90 16.41
N ASN A 67 -25.91 -10.69 15.10
CA ASN A 67 -25.10 -9.93 14.15
C ASN A 67 -24.10 -8.93 14.72
N ARG A 68 -22.83 -9.08 14.37
CA ARG A 68 -21.89 -7.99 14.22
C ARG A 68 -21.23 -8.06 12.84
N ASN A 69 -21.40 -6.98 12.11
CA ASN A 69 -20.94 -6.78 10.75
C ASN A 69 -19.43 -6.69 10.66
N PHE A 70 -18.86 -7.28 9.62
CA PHE A 70 -17.44 -7.26 9.29
C PHE A 70 -17.07 -6.08 8.41
N GLN A 71 -15.95 -5.46 8.71
CA GLN A 71 -15.28 -4.48 7.86
C GLN A 71 -13.92 -4.99 7.43
N TYR A 72 -13.70 -5.01 6.13
CA TYR A 72 -12.36 -5.10 5.56
C TYR A 72 -11.67 -3.76 5.72
N SER A 73 -10.65 -3.69 6.56
CA SER A 73 -9.71 -2.58 6.57
C SER A 73 -8.60 -2.88 5.56
N THR A 74 -8.60 -2.17 4.45
CA THR A 74 -7.57 -2.28 3.41
C THR A 74 -6.35 -1.39 3.65
N ALA A 75 -6.32 -0.67 4.75
CA ALA A 75 -5.13 0.10 5.13
C ALA A 75 -4.14 -0.83 5.84
N ARG A 76 -3.35 -1.57 5.07
CA ARG A 76 -2.18 -2.23 5.61
C ARG A 76 -1.01 -1.26 5.60
N PRO A 77 -0.38 -0.99 6.74
CA PRO A 77 1.01 -0.59 6.73
C PRO A 77 1.82 -1.73 6.12
N ILE A 78 2.86 -1.38 5.48
CA ILE A 78 3.82 -2.25 4.84
C ILE A 78 4.29 -3.27 5.86
N SER A 79 4.13 -4.55 5.58
CA SER A 79 4.98 -5.54 6.20
C SER A 79 6.42 -5.07 6.00
N THR A 80 7.12 -4.86 7.06
CA THR A 80 8.51 -4.42 7.06
C THR A 80 9.46 -5.56 6.68
N SER A 81 9.01 -6.44 5.82
CA SER A 81 9.90 -7.38 5.19
C SER A 81 10.59 -6.65 4.08
N THR A 82 11.60 -6.04 4.36
CA THR A 82 12.74 -5.69 3.58
C THR A 82 13.32 -4.36 3.96
N ALA A 83 14.45 -4.48 4.40
CA ALA A 83 15.55 -3.57 4.38
C ALA A 83 15.49 -2.57 3.21
N GLY A 84 14.87 -1.51 3.43
CA GLY A 84 14.75 -0.41 2.50
C GLY A 84 14.35 0.83 3.25
N ILE A 85 14.51 0.83 4.56
CA ILE A 85 14.32 2.02 5.36
C ILE A 85 15.60 2.80 5.23
N TYR A 86 15.52 3.84 4.50
CA TYR A 86 16.58 4.81 4.31
C TYR A 86 16.41 5.92 5.33
N PRO A 87 17.38 6.09 6.18
CA PRO A 87 17.72 7.39 6.71
C PRO A 87 19.12 7.76 6.25
N VAL A 88 19.37 8.86 6.00
CA VAL A 88 19.67 10.18 6.44
C VAL A 88 21.11 10.55 6.42
N SER A 89 21.55 11.54 5.80
CA SER A 89 22.29 12.74 6.23
C SER A 89 23.15 13.32 5.17
N THR A 90 23.35 14.44 5.13
CA THR A 90 23.75 15.81 4.96
C THR A 90 25.19 15.96 4.44
N THR A 91 25.60 16.93 3.84
CA THR A 91 25.95 18.31 3.86
C THR A 91 26.55 18.86 2.61
N PRO A 92 26.97 20.13 2.66
CA PRO A 92 26.68 21.09 1.64
C PRO A 92 27.88 21.47 0.78
N PHE A 93 27.75 22.24 -0.21
CA PHE A 93 28.37 23.54 -0.37
C PHE A 93 28.22 24.13 -1.78
N ASN A 94 27.77 25.32 -1.74
CA ASN A 94 28.21 26.58 -2.34
C ASN A 94 28.84 26.55 -3.74
N GLY A 95 28.22 27.32 -4.57
CA GLY A 95 28.99 28.29 -5.19
C GLY A 95 28.57 28.88 -6.51
N ARG A 96 28.00 30.02 -6.42
CA ARG A 96 28.09 31.15 -7.32
C ARG A 96 27.20 31.20 -8.56
N ILE A 97 26.29 32.09 -8.38
CA ILE A 97 25.54 32.97 -9.29
C ILE A 97 26.46 33.57 -10.35
N ASN A 98 26.01 33.61 -11.58
CA ASN A 98 26.03 34.84 -12.35
C ASN A 98 24.89 34.86 -13.39
N PRO A 99 24.27 36.03 -13.56
CA PRO A 99 23.10 36.21 -14.39
C PRO A 99 23.51 36.71 -15.76
N ASP A 100 22.67 36.50 -16.73
CA ASP A 100 22.22 37.52 -17.69
C ASP A 100 21.65 36.91 -18.98
N ILE A 101 20.61 37.53 -19.39
CA ILE A 101 20.14 37.96 -20.73
C ILE A 101 18.92 37.20 -21.26
N SER A 102 17.84 37.82 -21.01
CA SER A 102 16.78 38.43 -21.84
C SER A 102 16.43 37.83 -23.20
N ASN A 103 15.12 37.69 -23.35
CA ASN A 103 14.27 38.03 -24.53
C ASN A 103 14.30 37.15 -25.79
N ASN A 104 13.17 36.51 -26.03
CA ASN A 104 12.25 36.80 -27.17
C ASN A 104 11.40 35.56 -27.46
N GLY A 105 10.12 35.66 -27.41
CA GLY A 105 9.29 35.95 -28.54
C GLY A 105 8.40 34.75 -28.92
N TYR A 106 7.14 34.75 -28.52
CA TYR A 106 6.09 33.87 -29.04
C TYR A 106 5.83 34.13 -30.51
N PRO A 107 5.37 33.15 -31.28
CA PRO A 107 4.26 33.39 -32.20
C PRO A 107 3.07 32.44 -31.96
N SER A 108 1.90 33.07 -31.94
CA SER A 108 0.58 32.53 -32.09
C SER A 108 0.41 31.82 -33.43
N LEU A 109 -0.36 30.73 -33.45
CA LEU A 109 -0.91 30.20 -34.69
C LEU A 109 -2.42 29.93 -34.54
N ASP A 110 -3.06 30.45 -35.55
CA ASP A 110 -4.46 30.63 -35.80
C ASP A 110 -5.17 29.36 -36.27
N TYR A 111 -6.49 29.32 -36.04
CA TYR A 111 -7.40 28.29 -36.52
C TYR A 111 -7.74 28.42 -37.97
N GLY A 112 -7.69 27.34 -38.75
CA GLY A 112 -8.22 27.24 -40.10
C GLY A 112 -9.00 25.93 -40.35
N ASN A 113 -10.28 26.07 -40.57
CA ASN A 113 -11.23 25.01 -40.98
C ASN A 113 -10.91 24.37 -42.34
N GLY A 114 -11.20 23.08 -42.50
CA GLY A 114 -11.33 22.49 -43.82
C GLY A 114 -11.53 20.99 -43.98
N ARG A 115 -12.76 20.55 -43.97
CA ARG A 115 -13.40 19.47 -44.80
C ARG A 115 -12.69 18.12 -45.06
N ASN A 116 -13.42 17.04 -44.67
CA ASN A 116 -13.33 15.68 -45.17
C ASN A 116 -13.45 15.55 -46.71
N PRO A 117 -12.87 14.50 -47.31
CA PRO A 117 -13.75 13.39 -47.72
C PRO A 117 -13.19 11.94 -47.55
N SER A 118 -14.17 11.09 -47.45
CA SER A 118 -14.17 9.63 -47.47
C SER A 118 -13.33 8.92 -48.52
N SER A 119 -12.67 7.78 -48.15
CA SER A 119 -12.56 6.65 -49.08
C SER A 119 -12.28 5.32 -48.35
N THR A 120 -13.04 4.38 -48.71
CA THR A 120 -13.16 2.94 -48.52
C THR A 120 -11.89 2.11 -48.32
N LEU A 121 -11.96 1.22 -47.31
CA LEU A 121 -11.05 0.10 -47.03
C LEU A 121 -11.29 -1.06 -47.98
N ARG A 122 -10.24 -1.69 -48.47
CA ARG A 122 -10.18 -3.09 -48.90
C ARG A 122 -9.02 -3.81 -48.20
N PRO A 123 -9.17 -5.12 -47.93
CA PRO A 123 -8.23 -5.88 -47.13
C PRO A 123 -7.00 -6.33 -47.96
N TYR A 124 -5.83 -6.33 -47.35
CA TYR A 124 -4.61 -6.88 -47.94
C TYR A 124 -4.18 -8.19 -47.30
N ASP A 125 -3.81 -9.08 -48.18
CA ASP A 125 -3.40 -10.48 -48.04
C ASP A 125 -1.99 -10.55 -47.42
N VAL A 126 -1.79 -11.56 -46.57
CA VAL A 126 -0.52 -11.90 -45.96
C VAL A 126 0.19 -12.88 -46.88
N ASN A 127 1.24 -12.43 -47.53
CA ASN A 127 2.42 -13.22 -47.92
C ASN A 127 3.31 -12.44 -48.93
N ARG A 128 4.37 -11.84 -48.40
CA ARG A 128 5.61 -11.68 -49.17
C ARG A 128 6.78 -11.36 -48.24
N ASP A 129 7.76 -12.27 -48.25
CA ASP A 129 9.13 -12.08 -47.81
C ASP A 129 9.80 -10.94 -48.61
N ASP A 130 10.05 -9.82 -48.02
CA ASP A 130 10.98 -8.80 -48.56
C ASP A 130 12.02 -8.46 -47.48
N ARG A 131 13.19 -9.13 -47.61
CA ARG A 131 14.41 -8.74 -46.89
C ARG A 131 14.86 -7.39 -47.42
N ILE A 132 14.73 -6.35 -46.59
CA ILE A 132 15.35 -5.05 -46.86
C ILE A 132 16.83 -5.18 -46.53
N ASP A 133 17.66 -5.06 -47.57
CA ASP A 133 19.12 -4.97 -47.50
C ASP A 133 19.53 -3.56 -47.01
N VAL A 134 19.88 -3.42 -45.73
CA VAL A 134 20.18 -2.17 -45.02
C VAL A 134 21.53 -1.55 -45.45
N ASN A 135 22.24 -2.15 -46.40
CA ASN A 135 23.58 -1.71 -46.79
C ASN A 135 23.66 -0.64 -47.93
N ASN A 136 22.50 -0.19 -48.45
CA ASN A 136 22.49 0.74 -49.61
C ASN A 136 21.64 2.01 -49.43
N ASP A 137 21.48 2.54 -48.23
CA ASP A 137 20.85 3.86 -48.05
C ASP A 137 21.94 4.95 -47.94
N PRO A 138 22.08 5.85 -48.93
CA PRO A 138 23.10 6.90 -48.92
C PRO A 138 22.89 8.00 -47.90
N ASN A 139 21.80 7.98 -47.12
CA ASN A 139 21.50 8.98 -46.09
C ASN A 139 21.88 8.57 -44.67
N PHE A 140 22.42 7.36 -44.46
CA PHE A 140 22.90 6.95 -43.18
C PHE A 140 24.35 7.40 -42.96
N ARG A 141 24.53 8.60 -42.41
CA ARG A 141 25.83 9.06 -41.94
C ARG A 141 26.25 8.31 -40.68
N ARG A 142 27.11 7.31 -40.83
CA ARG A 142 27.97 6.81 -39.76
C ARG A 142 28.96 7.89 -39.38
N ASN A 143 29.02 8.26 -38.14
CA ASN A 143 29.97 9.11 -37.43
C ASN A 143 29.41 10.46 -36.99
N ASP A 144 28.65 10.44 -35.94
CA ASP A 144 28.61 11.51 -34.96
C ASP A 144 29.19 11.00 -33.64
N PRO A 145 30.42 11.36 -33.25
CA PRO A 145 31.03 10.92 -32.00
C PRO A 145 30.39 11.52 -30.73
N ASN A 146 29.43 12.42 -30.89
CA ASN A 146 28.77 13.09 -29.76
C ASN A 146 27.45 12.44 -29.31
N PHE A 147 26.90 11.47 -30.09
CA PHE A 147 25.65 10.82 -29.70
C PHE A 147 25.79 9.85 -28.51
N ALA A 148 26.99 9.38 -28.22
CA ALA A 148 27.25 8.46 -27.10
C ALA A 148 27.73 9.16 -25.81
N ARG A 149 27.79 10.49 -25.78
CA ARG A 149 28.35 11.24 -24.63
C ARG A 149 27.35 11.95 -23.73
N ASN A 150 26.07 11.99 -24.08
CA ASN A 150 25.06 12.79 -23.34
C ASN A 150 24.01 12.00 -22.58
N ASP A 151 24.15 10.69 -22.46
CA ASP A 151 23.31 9.93 -21.52
C ASP A 151 24.20 9.09 -20.59
N PRO A 152 24.57 9.62 -19.42
CA PRO A 152 25.40 8.90 -18.47
C PRO A 152 24.68 7.73 -17.80
N ASN A 153 23.36 7.54 -18.03
CA ASN A 153 22.57 6.55 -17.31
C ASN A 153 22.32 5.25 -18.10
N PHE A 154 22.63 5.21 -19.42
CA PHE A 154 22.34 4.04 -20.26
C PHE A 154 23.35 3.76 -21.38
N ALA A 155 24.63 4.04 -21.17
CA ALA A 155 25.71 3.51 -22.02
C ALA A 155 26.14 2.13 -21.48
N GLY A 156 25.24 1.20 -21.36
CA GLY A 156 25.49 -0.16 -20.96
C GLY A 156 24.80 -1.11 -21.93
N ALA A 157 25.53 -2.02 -22.50
CA ALA A 157 25.01 -3.10 -23.34
C ALA A 157 23.76 -3.72 -22.73
N SER A 158 22.76 -4.00 -23.57
CA SER A 158 21.62 -4.85 -23.25
C SER A 158 22.10 -6.06 -22.43
N PRO A 159 21.45 -6.41 -21.31
CA PRO A 159 21.78 -7.59 -20.53
C PRO A 159 21.67 -8.92 -21.30
N TYR A 160 21.22 -8.89 -22.54
CA TYR A 160 20.87 -10.05 -23.36
C TYR A 160 21.83 -10.36 -24.51
N ASP A 161 22.95 -9.61 -24.67
CA ASP A 161 23.91 -9.90 -25.75
C ASP A 161 25.08 -10.75 -25.21
N PHE A 162 24.78 -12.00 -24.85
CA PHE A 162 25.77 -12.96 -24.29
C PHE A 162 26.51 -13.81 -25.34
N ASN A 163 26.30 -13.58 -26.62
CA ASN A 163 26.96 -14.36 -27.71
C ASN A 163 27.86 -13.50 -28.59
N ARG A 164 28.95 -13.03 -28.03
CA ARG A 164 30.08 -12.56 -28.84
C ARG A 164 31.40 -13.10 -28.29
N ASP A 165 31.78 -14.29 -28.72
CA ASP A 165 33.14 -14.79 -28.61
C ASP A 165 34.06 -13.92 -29.46
N GLY A 166 34.60 -12.88 -28.86
CA GLY A 166 35.60 -11.99 -29.44
C GLY A 166 36.91 -12.07 -28.67
N ASN A 167 37.88 -12.69 -29.28
CA ASN A 167 39.23 -12.79 -28.80
C ASN A 167 39.90 -11.39 -28.79
N PHE A 168 39.96 -10.74 -27.64
CA PHE A 168 40.65 -9.47 -27.42
C PHE A 168 41.93 -9.68 -26.60
N ASN A 169 43.03 -9.90 -27.29
CA ASN A 169 44.38 -9.80 -26.74
C ASN A 169 45.00 -8.46 -27.12
N THR A 170 44.77 -7.42 -26.33
CA THR A 170 45.55 -6.18 -26.41
C THR A 170 46.21 -5.88 -25.08
N ILE A 171 47.40 -5.26 -25.11
CA ILE A 171 48.28 -4.98 -23.96
C ILE A 171 47.61 -4.03 -22.95
N GLU A 172 46.63 -3.22 -23.33
CA GLU A 172 45.85 -2.34 -22.46
C GLU A 172 44.90 -3.10 -21.52
N ASP A 173 44.45 -4.31 -21.87
CA ASP A 173 43.60 -5.15 -21.02
C ASP A 173 44.30 -5.69 -19.76
N ARG A 174 45.63 -5.59 -19.64
CA ARG A 174 46.37 -6.13 -18.49
C ARG A 174 46.34 -5.21 -17.27
N TYR A 175 46.10 -3.91 -17.44
CA TYR A 175 46.15 -2.93 -16.33
C TYR A 175 44.84 -2.70 -15.63
N HIS A 176 43.71 -3.17 -16.16
CA HIS A 176 42.37 -3.01 -15.57
C HIS A 176 41.63 -4.33 -15.32
N ARG A 177 42.31 -5.48 -15.26
CA ARG A 177 41.66 -6.72 -14.84
C ARG A 177 41.31 -6.62 -13.36
N VAL A 178 40.04 -6.33 -13.06
CA VAL A 178 39.47 -6.57 -11.72
C VAL A 178 39.74 -8.02 -11.34
N ASN A 179 40.41 -8.26 -10.21
CA ASN A 179 40.56 -9.61 -9.70
C ASN A 179 39.18 -10.11 -9.20
N LEU A 180 38.51 -10.87 -10.05
CA LEU A 180 37.18 -11.39 -9.77
C LEU A 180 37.12 -12.17 -8.45
N GLN A 181 38.18 -12.84 -8.05
CA GLN A 181 38.23 -13.56 -6.78
C GLN A 181 38.19 -12.58 -5.59
N GLN A 182 38.95 -11.49 -5.64
CA GLN A 182 38.92 -10.44 -4.60
C GLN A 182 37.51 -9.81 -4.47
N VAL A 183 36.82 -9.60 -5.60
CA VAL A 183 35.45 -9.10 -5.60
C VAL A 183 34.50 -10.11 -4.97
N ARG A 184 34.61 -11.39 -5.29
CA ARG A 184 33.79 -12.44 -4.67
C ARG A 184 34.06 -12.56 -3.17
N ASP A 185 35.34 -12.48 -2.75
CA ASP A 185 35.71 -12.47 -1.33
C ASP A 185 35.18 -11.22 -0.59
N PHE A 186 35.15 -10.08 -1.27
CA PHE A 186 34.49 -8.87 -0.74
C PHE A 186 32.98 -9.11 -0.56
N LEU A 187 32.28 -9.67 -1.55
CA LEU A 187 30.85 -9.92 -1.51
C LEU A 187 30.46 -10.95 -0.42
N VAL A 188 31.27 -11.98 -0.21
CA VAL A 188 31.07 -12.94 0.90
C VAL A 188 31.16 -12.25 2.26
N ARG A 189 32.21 -11.43 2.49
CA ARG A 189 32.32 -10.67 3.74
C ARG A 189 31.19 -9.64 3.89
N ALA A 190 30.78 -9.02 2.79
CA ALA A 190 29.65 -8.08 2.77
C ALA A 190 28.33 -8.78 3.17
N ASP A 191 28.08 -9.99 2.65
CA ASP A 191 26.89 -10.80 3.01
C ASP A 191 26.84 -11.15 4.50
N GLU A 192 27.97 -11.62 5.07
CA GLU A 192 28.08 -11.97 6.47
C GLU A 192 27.84 -10.76 7.39
N GLN A 193 28.52 -9.64 7.10
CA GLN A 193 28.37 -8.41 7.88
C GLN A 193 26.97 -7.80 7.72
N ALA A 194 26.44 -7.75 6.50
CA ALA A 194 25.11 -7.23 6.24
C ALA A 194 24.02 -8.08 6.94
N SER A 195 24.17 -9.40 6.94
CA SER A 195 23.27 -10.29 7.69
C SER A 195 23.31 -9.99 9.19
N LYS A 196 24.50 -9.83 9.78
CA LYS A 196 24.68 -9.54 11.22
C LYS A 196 24.10 -8.18 11.61
N GLU A 197 24.42 -7.12 10.85
CA GLU A 197 23.93 -5.78 11.17
C GLU A 197 22.43 -5.64 10.91
N CYS A 198 21.89 -6.36 9.92
CA CYS A 198 20.46 -6.50 9.71
C CYS A 198 19.78 -7.18 10.91
N THR A 199 20.33 -8.30 11.41
CA THR A 199 19.82 -9.01 12.61
C THR A 199 19.76 -8.07 13.81
N ASN A 200 20.83 -7.32 14.09
CA ASN A 200 20.87 -6.36 15.19
C ASN A 200 19.78 -5.29 15.08
N ASN A 201 19.58 -4.75 13.86
CA ASN A 201 18.57 -3.74 13.61
C ASN A 201 17.15 -4.30 13.75
N VAL A 202 16.87 -5.43 13.08
CA VAL A 202 15.54 -6.07 13.10
C VAL A 202 15.16 -6.50 14.53
N ALA A 203 16.11 -7.02 15.32
CA ALA A 203 15.85 -7.40 16.71
C ALA A 203 15.45 -6.18 17.58
N ALA A 204 16.09 -5.04 17.39
CA ALA A 204 15.73 -3.83 18.12
C ALA A 204 14.36 -3.28 17.68
N GLN A 205 14.06 -3.30 16.37
CA GLN A 205 12.74 -2.94 15.84
C GLN A 205 11.64 -3.87 16.35
N TRP A 206 11.88 -5.18 16.33
CA TRP A 206 10.97 -6.17 16.88
C TRP A 206 10.65 -5.92 18.36
N ASN A 207 11.68 -5.63 19.18
CA ASN A 207 11.49 -5.34 20.58
C ASN A 207 10.62 -4.08 20.79
N PHE A 208 10.79 -3.04 19.98
CA PHE A 208 9.94 -1.86 20.02
C PHE A 208 8.50 -2.17 19.58
N GLU A 209 8.32 -2.91 18.51
CA GLU A 209 7.00 -3.27 17.98
C GLU A 209 6.19 -4.18 18.92
N THR A 210 6.88 -5.00 19.72
CA THR A 210 6.25 -5.97 20.63
C THR A 210 6.27 -5.54 22.10
N ASP A 211 6.91 -4.42 22.42
CA ASP A 211 6.92 -3.79 23.76
C ASP A 211 7.15 -2.28 23.59
N VAL A 212 6.05 -1.55 23.36
CA VAL A 212 6.08 -0.14 22.99
C VAL A 212 6.33 0.74 24.21
N ASN A 213 7.56 1.24 24.35
CA ASN A 213 7.96 2.16 25.39
C ASN A 213 9.17 3.00 24.93
N ASP A 214 9.49 4.08 25.68
CA ASP A 214 10.57 5.01 25.32
C ASP A 214 11.93 4.32 25.20
N ALA A 215 12.23 3.34 26.06
CA ALA A 215 13.52 2.65 26.05
C ALA A 215 13.70 1.78 24.80
N THR A 216 12.69 1.00 24.44
CA THR A 216 12.70 0.19 23.23
C THR A 216 12.70 1.05 21.96
N GLN A 217 11.98 2.18 21.96
CA GLN A 217 12.01 3.15 20.88
C GLN A 217 13.40 3.73 20.65
N HIS A 218 14.07 4.19 21.71
CA HIS A 218 15.44 4.71 21.60
C HIS A 218 16.42 3.63 21.13
N ALA A 219 16.31 2.39 21.63
CA ALA A 219 17.14 1.29 21.18
C ALA A 219 16.94 0.96 19.69
N ALA A 220 15.70 1.02 19.19
CA ALA A 220 15.37 0.81 17.79
C ALA A 220 15.96 1.92 16.89
N LEU A 221 15.83 3.18 17.31
CA LEU A 221 16.43 4.32 16.59
C LEU A 221 17.96 4.24 16.51
N ASP A 222 18.61 3.91 17.64
CA ASP A 222 20.06 3.72 17.69
C ASP A 222 20.54 2.56 16.80
N ALA A 223 19.82 1.44 16.79
CA ALA A 223 20.15 0.29 15.96
C ALA A 223 19.99 0.63 14.47
N GLN A 224 18.93 1.34 14.11
CA GLN A 224 18.69 1.81 12.76
C GLN A 224 19.78 2.77 12.29
N GLN A 225 20.21 3.69 13.12
CA GLN A 225 21.32 4.63 12.80
C GLN A 225 22.61 3.87 12.53
N ARG A 226 22.97 2.89 13.39
CA ARG A 226 24.17 2.06 13.18
C ARG A 226 24.08 1.26 11.88
N TYR A 227 22.93 0.65 11.61
CA TYR A 227 22.69 -0.09 10.36
C TYR A 227 22.84 0.81 9.12
N THR A 228 22.34 2.03 9.18
CA THR A 228 22.49 3.02 8.10
C THR A 228 23.93 3.39 7.84
N LEU A 229 24.71 3.66 8.89
CA LEU A 229 26.14 3.94 8.75
C LEU A 229 26.90 2.76 8.14
N PHE A 230 26.56 1.54 8.55
CA PHE A 230 27.12 0.33 7.94
C PHE A 230 26.75 0.23 6.45
N GLN A 231 25.48 0.41 6.09
CA GLN A 231 25.05 0.38 4.68
C GLN A 231 25.77 1.41 3.83
N ARG A 232 25.99 2.62 4.37
CA ARG A 232 26.74 3.66 3.69
C ARG A 232 28.20 3.26 3.45
N GLY A 233 28.88 2.72 4.47
CA GLY A 233 30.26 2.24 4.31
C GLY A 233 30.37 1.11 3.27
N LEU A 234 29.39 0.20 3.25
CA LEU A 234 29.32 -0.86 2.25
C LEU A 234 29.10 -0.32 0.82
N TRP A 235 28.21 0.66 0.68
CA TRP A 235 27.96 1.34 -0.59
C TRP A 235 29.19 2.08 -1.12
N GLU A 236 29.90 2.82 -0.24
CA GLU A 236 31.15 3.50 -0.60
C GLU A 236 32.22 2.52 -1.08
N ALA A 237 32.32 1.36 -0.41
CA ALA A 237 33.24 0.30 -0.81
C ALA A 237 32.83 -0.35 -2.16
N ALA A 238 31.55 -0.62 -2.35
CA ALA A 238 31.03 -1.22 -3.58
C ALA A 238 31.22 -0.30 -4.81
N LYS A 239 31.09 1.01 -4.63
CA LYS A 239 31.32 2.00 -5.71
C LYS A 239 32.78 2.08 -6.18
N GLN A 240 33.75 1.64 -5.38
CA GLN A 240 35.16 1.60 -5.79
C GLN A 240 35.45 0.46 -6.78
N ILE A 241 34.53 -0.51 -6.90
CA ILE A 241 34.71 -1.67 -7.78
C ILE A 241 34.18 -1.33 -9.17
N PRO A 242 35.01 -1.38 -10.24
CA PRO A 242 34.59 -1.09 -11.61
C PRO A 242 33.70 -2.23 -12.14
N ARG A 243 32.39 -2.08 -11.99
CA ARG A 243 31.35 -3.07 -12.35
C ARG A 243 31.39 -3.45 -13.82
N ASP A 244 31.63 -2.50 -14.70
CA ASP A 244 31.56 -2.66 -16.16
C ASP A 244 32.59 -3.66 -16.70
N SER A 245 33.62 -3.99 -15.90
CA SER A 245 34.61 -5.03 -16.21
C SER A 245 34.21 -6.43 -15.76
N ILE A 246 33.09 -6.57 -15.04
CA ILE A 246 32.61 -7.83 -14.47
C ILE A 246 31.58 -8.46 -15.41
N ARG A 247 31.90 -9.64 -15.94
CA ARG A 247 31.04 -10.41 -16.86
C ARG A 247 30.16 -11.46 -16.13
N ASP A 248 30.52 -11.81 -14.91
CA ASP A 248 29.73 -12.74 -14.08
C ASP A 248 28.44 -12.05 -13.61
N PHE A 249 27.30 -12.50 -14.14
CA PHE A 249 26.01 -11.87 -13.90
C PHE A 249 25.67 -11.74 -12.40
N GLY A 250 25.88 -12.82 -11.63
CA GLY A 250 25.55 -12.81 -10.19
C GLY A 250 26.41 -11.82 -9.40
N THR A 251 27.71 -11.73 -9.72
CA THR A 251 28.62 -10.75 -9.10
C THR A 251 28.29 -9.32 -9.52
N TYR A 252 28.03 -9.08 -10.82
CA TYR A 252 27.60 -7.79 -11.34
C TYR A 252 26.32 -7.31 -10.65
N ARG A 253 25.32 -8.18 -10.57
CA ARG A 253 24.00 -7.86 -9.98
C ARG A 253 24.09 -7.53 -8.49
N GLN A 254 24.89 -8.29 -7.71
CA GLN A 254 25.11 -7.96 -6.31
C GLN A 254 25.72 -6.56 -6.15
N LEU A 255 26.75 -6.23 -6.93
CA LEU A 255 27.36 -4.88 -6.89
C LEU A 255 26.41 -3.79 -7.36
N GLN A 256 25.56 -4.06 -8.35
CA GLN A 256 24.54 -3.12 -8.82
C GLN A 256 23.56 -2.76 -7.70
N LEU A 257 23.01 -3.76 -7.00
CA LEU A 257 22.09 -3.53 -5.90
C LEU A 257 22.78 -2.86 -4.70
N LEU A 258 24.02 -3.27 -4.35
CA LEU A 258 24.81 -2.64 -3.29
C LEU A 258 25.21 -1.19 -3.62
N SER A 259 25.19 -0.81 -4.90
CA SER A 259 25.53 0.56 -5.33
C SER A 259 24.35 1.53 -5.28
N THR A 260 23.19 1.11 -4.75
CA THR A 260 21.98 1.91 -4.70
C THR A 260 21.41 1.85 -3.28
N ILE A 261 21.53 2.94 -2.53
CA ILE A 261 21.11 3.01 -1.11
C ILE A 261 20.10 4.12 -0.81
N GLY A 262 19.49 4.72 -1.83
CA GLY A 262 18.44 5.72 -1.69
C GLY A 262 18.84 6.93 -0.84
N ALA A 263 18.00 7.33 0.09
CA ALA A 263 18.22 8.50 0.95
C ALA A 263 19.49 8.38 1.80
N ALA A 264 19.98 7.17 2.11
CA ALA A 264 21.23 6.99 2.84
C ALA A 264 22.46 7.51 2.09
N ALA A 265 22.36 7.82 0.81
CA ALA A 265 23.40 8.49 0.04
C ALA A 265 23.51 9.99 0.32
N LEU A 266 22.47 10.59 0.91
CA LEU A 266 22.50 12.00 1.31
C LEU A 266 23.62 12.22 2.33
N PRO A 267 24.27 13.38 2.34
CA PRO A 267 25.20 13.78 3.39
C PRO A 267 24.55 13.93 4.80
N PRO A 268 25.27 13.90 6.00
CA PRO A 268 24.68 13.79 7.36
C PRO A 268 23.63 14.82 7.77
N ASP A 269 23.80 16.14 7.60
CA ASP A 269 22.81 17.16 8.01
C ASP A 269 21.56 17.21 7.12
N GLN A 270 21.67 16.87 5.81
CA GLN A 270 20.49 16.79 4.95
C GLN A 270 19.68 15.53 5.20
N LEU A 271 20.33 14.42 5.56
CA LEU A 271 19.65 13.23 5.95
C LEU A 271 18.86 13.44 7.23
N ASP A 272 19.45 14.10 8.18
CA ASP A 272 18.83 14.50 9.42
C ASP A 272 17.61 15.41 9.17
N ARG A 273 17.76 16.36 8.23
CA ARG A 273 16.65 17.19 7.78
C ARG A 273 15.55 16.39 7.08
N TYR A 274 15.92 15.47 6.18
CA TYR A 274 15.01 14.58 5.49
C TYR A 274 14.15 13.78 6.48
N ASN A 275 14.77 13.18 7.53
CA ASN A 275 14.03 12.44 8.54
C ASN A 275 13.19 13.32 9.43
N ARG A 276 13.72 14.47 9.85
CA ARG A 276 12.91 15.40 10.63
C ARG A 276 11.66 15.81 9.89
N ILE A 277 11.77 16.13 8.59
CA ILE A 277 10.61 16.49 7.77
C ILE A 277 9.59 15.35 7.74
N ILE A 278 10.04 14.11 7.51
CA ILE A 278 9.15 12.93 7.52
C ILE A 278 8.51 12.77 8.90
N ASN A 279 9.29 12.84 9.97
CA ASN A 279 8.79 12.68 11.34
C ASN A 279 7.80 13.79 11.71
N ASP A 280 8.07 15.04 11.33
CA ASP A 280 7.15 16.16 11.56
C ASP A 280 5.84 15.98 10.81
N MET A 281 5.88 15.53 9.55
CA MET A 281 4.68 15.23 8.78
C MET A 281 3.89 14.04 9.35
N LEU A 282 4.59 12.98 9.78
CA LEU A 282 3.97 11.83 10.43
C LEU A 282 3.40 12.18 11.80
N ALA A 283 4.05 13.06 12.56
CA ALA A 283 3.52 13.56 13.82
C ALA A 283 2.18 14.28 13.59
N VAL A 284 2.09 15.15 12.58
CA VAL A 284 0.81 15.79 12.20
C VAL A 284 -0.24 14.75 11.82
N TYR A 285 0.12 13.75 11.01
CA TYR A 285 -0.80 12.71 10.55
C TYR A 285 -1.32 11.84 11.69
N ASN A 286 -0.43 11.38 12.57
CA ASN A 286 -0.76 10.44 13.65
C ASN A 286 -1.49 11.09 14.82
N THR A 287 -1.27 12.39 15.07
CA THR A 287 -1.94 13.13 16.14
C THR A 287 -3.16 13.93 15.68
N ALA A 288 -3.50 13.83 14.38
CA ALA A 288 -4.66 14.54 13.85
C ALA A 288 -5.97 14.01 14.47
N GLU A 289 -6.76 14.96 14.94
CA GLU A 289 -8.09 14.73 15.49
C GLU A 289 -9.08 15.73 14.89
N ILE A 290 -10.34 15.36 14.88
CA ILE A 290 -11.44 16.25 14.47
C ILE A 290 -12.57 16.23 15.50
N CYS A 291 -13.49 17.20 15.38
CA CYS A 291 -14.71 17.24 16.18
C CYS A 291 -15.87 16.57 15.42
N ALA A 292 -16.81 16.00 16.15
CA ALA A 292 -17.98 15.34 15.59
C ALA A 292 -18.88 16.34 14.86
N TYR A 293 -19.54 15.88 13.78
CA TYR A 293 -20.46 16.72 13.00
C TYR A 293 -21.66 17.20 13.81
N ASN A 294 -22.36 16.28 14.47
CA ASN A 294 -23.57 16.55 15.22
C ASN A 294 -23.32 17.12 16.62
N GLU A 295 -22.09 16.99 17.14
CA GLU A 295 -21.66 17.45 18.45
C GLU A 295 -20.36 18.26 18.31
N PRO A 296 -20.40 19.53 17.86
CA PRO A 296 -19.19 20.31 17.51
C PRO A 296 -18.21 20.54 18.66
N PHE A 297 -18.61 20.29 19.90
CA PHE A 297 -17.75 20.37 21.09
C PHE A 297 -17.14 19.03 21.50
N LYS A 298 -17.56 17.94 20.87
CA LYS A 298 -17.00 16.60 21.07
C LYS A 298 -15.86 16.40 20.08
N CYS A 299 -14.68 16.80 20.49
CA CYS A 299 -13.45 16.65 19.72
C CYS A 299 -12.63 15.44 20.20
N GLY A 300 -11.50 15.16 19.53
CA GLY A 300 -10.67 13.99 19.83
C GLY A 300 -11.08 12.75 19.05
N LEU A 301 -11.75 12.89 17.89
CA LEU A 301 -12.00 11.75 17.01
C LEU A 301 -10.78 11.51 16.15
N HIS A 302 -10.15 10.36 16.34
CA HIS A 302 -8.99 9.91 15.57
C HIS A 302 -9.38 9.10 14.34
N LEU A 303 -8.44 8.99 13.39
CA LEU A 303 -8.64 8.20 12.17
C LEU A 303 -9.11 6.78 12.50
N GLN A 304 -8.42 6.12 13.42
CA GLN A 304 -8.74 4.77 13.89
C GLN A 304 -9.15 4.80 15.37
N PRO A 305 -10.26 4.15 15.72
CA PRO A 305 -11.25 3.54 14.81
C PRO A 305 -12.33 4.51 14.31
N GLN A 306 -12.55 5.66 15.00
CA GLN A 306 -13.79 6.42 14.93
C GLN A 306 -14.11 6.97 13.55
N LEU A 307 -13.13 7.67 12.89
CA LEU A 307 -13.40 8.26 11.58
C LEU A 307 -13.57 7.21 10.49
N GLN A 308 -12.86 6.08 10.60
CA GLN A 308 -13.05 4.97 9.68
C GLN A 308 -14.42 4.32 9.84
N GLU A 309 -14.91 4.18 11.07
CA GLU A 309 -16.26 3.69 11.35
C GLU A 309 -17.33 4.62 10.76
N ILE A 310 -17.17 5.94 10.94
CA ILE A 310 -18.10 6.91 10.34
C ILE A 310 -18.09 6.79 8.81
N MET A 311 -16.89 6.83 8.18
CA MET A 311 -16.79 6.81 6.72
C MET A 311 -17.36 5.53 6.09
N SER A 312 -17.36 4.41 6.81
CA SER A 312 -17.86 3.14 6.30
C SER A 312 -19.33 2.88 6.61
N HIS A 313 -19.83 3.36 7.77
CA HIS A 313 -21.16 3.03 8.23
C HIS A 313 -22.18 4.16 8.12
N SER A 314 -21.76 5.42 8.21
CA SER A 314 -22.68 6.54 8.10
C SER A 314 -23.36 6.60 6.74
N ARG A 315 -24.59 7.09 6.72
CA ARG A 315 -25.41 7.39 5.54
C ARG A 315 -25.81 8.86 5.50
N ASP A 316 -25.31 9.64 6.44
CA ASP A 316 -25.50 11.09 6.45
C ASP A 316 -24.47 11.74 5.52
N TRP A 317 -24.97 12.35 4.47
CA TRP A 317 -24.15 13.04 3.46
C TRP A 317 -23.28 14.15 4.06
N ASP A 318 -23.87 14.93 4.96
CA ASP A 318 -23.21 16.11 5.53
C ASP A 318 -22.17 15.70 6.59
N GLU A 319 -22.44 14.64 7.36
CA GLU A 319 -21.48 14.04 8.28
C GLU A 319 -20.26 13.46 7.54
N LEU A 320 -20.50 12.67 6.49
CA LEU A 320 -19.43 12.12 5.66
C LEU A 320 -18.58 13.24 5.01
N GLN A 321 -19.22 14.31 4.51
CA GLN A 321 -18.54 15.46 3.94
C GLN A 321 -17.71 16.21 4.98
N HIS A 322 -18.24 16.39 6.19
CA HIS A 322 -17.55 17.02 7.30
C HIS A 322 -16.28 16.25 7.69
N VAL A 323 -16.42 14.95 7.97
CA VAL A 323 -15.30 14.09 8.35
C VAL A 323 -14.22 14.06 7.26
N TRP A 324 -14.62 13.92 6.00
CA TRP A 324 -13.71 13.94 4.85
C TRP A 324 -12.94 15.26 4.75
N THR A 325 -13.61 16.40 4.94
CA THR A 325 -13.04 17.75 4.82
C THR A 325 -12.11 18.08 5.99
N GLU A 326 -12.58 17.82 7.20
CA GLU A 326 -11.80 18.14 8.41
C GLU A 326 -10.55 17.28 8.55
N TRP A 327 -10.61 16.00 8.17
CA TRP A 327 -9.42 15.15 8.10
C TRP A 327 -8.34 15.77 7.19
N ARG A 328 -8.72 16.23 6.01
CA ARG A 328 -7.79 16.84 5.05
C ARG A 328 -7.24 18.18 5.50
N ARG A 329 -8.06 18.94 6.21
CA ARG A 329 -7.65 20.20 6.83
C ARG A 329 -6.62 20.00 7.94
N ASN A 330 -6.83 18.98 8.77
CA ASN A 330 -5.98 18.72 9.93
C ASN A 330 -4.74 17.87 9.60
N THR A 331 -4.66 17.30 8.42
CA THR A 331 -3.52 16.48 7.95
C THR A 331 -2.83 17.13 6.74
N GLY A 332 -3.25 16.81 5.54
CA GLY A 332 -2.57 17.18 4.29
C GLY A 332 -2.27 18.67 4.20
N ARG A 333 -3.26 19.52 4.42
CA ARG A 333 -3.09 20.98 4.36
C ARG A 333 -1.98 21.49 5.27
N ARG A 334 -1.76 20.85 6.44
CA ARG A 334 -0.77 21.28 7.43
C ARG A 334 0.67 20.89 7.09
N ILE A 335 0.84 19.88 6.21
CA ILE A 335 2.17 19.33 5.88
C ILE A 335 2.68 19.76 4.50
N ARG A 336 1.92 20.57 3.77
CA ARG A 336 2.23 20.94 2.38
C ARG A 336 3.63 21.51 2.21
N ASP A 337 3.99 22.50 3.00
CA ASP A 337 5.30 23.18 2.93
C ASP A 337 6.48 22.26 3.32
N LEU A 338 6.21 21.29 4.19
CA LEU A 338 7.19 20.26 4.56
C LEU A 338 7.37 19.26 3.39
N TYR A 339 6.29 18.91 2.72
CA TYR A 339 6.34 18.00 1.57
C TYR A 339 7.13 18.60 0.39
N GLU A 340 7.00 19.89 0.12
CA GLU A 340 7.82 20.58 -0.90
C GLU A 340 9.31 20.42 -0.62
N GLN A 341 9.73 20.58 0.64
CA GLN A 341 11.11 20.39 1.05
C GLN A 341 11.56 18.92 0.95
N LEU A 342 10.66 17.99 1.23
CA LEU A 342 10.92 16.56 1.10
C LEU A 342 11.18 16.17 -0.36
N VAL A 343 10.41 16.72 -1.32
CA VAL A 343 10.60 16.48 -2.76
C VAL A 343 12.01 16.83 -3.21
N ASP A 344 12.52 17.99 -2.80
CA ASP A 344 13.87 18.44 -3.15
C ASP A 344 14.95 17.48 -2.62
N LEU A 345 14.83 17.06 -1.36
CA LEU A 345 15.77 16.13 -0.73
C LEU A 345 15.68 14.72 -1.32
N THR A 346 14.47 14.26 -1.65
CA THR A 346 14.25 12.96 -2.28
C THR A 346 14.87 12.90 -3.68
N ASN A 347 14.70 13.97 -4.46
CA ASN A 347 15.35 14.11 -5.77
C ASN A 347 16.87 14.21 -5.67
N GLN A 348 17.39 14.89 -4.63
CA GLN A 348 18.81 14.94 -4.39
C GLN A 348 19.38 13.56 -4.04
N ALA A 349 18.68 12.80 -3.18
CA ALA A 349 19.05 11.43 -2.86
C ALA A 349 19.10 10.55 -4.12
N ALA A 350 18.11 10.67 -5.00
CA ALA A 350 18.09 9.95 -6.27
C ALA A 350 19.31 10.28 -7.15
N ARG A 351 19.66 11.56 -7.29
CA ARG A 351 20.84 11.99 -8.07
C ARG A 351 22.16 11.45 -7.50
N LEU A 352 22.27 11.34 -6.17
CA LEU A 352 23.45 10.75 -5.51
C LEU A 352 23.56 9.24 -5.76
N ASN A 353 22.46 8.58 -6.09
CA ASN A 353 22.37 7.19 -6.53
C ASN A 353 22.43 7.04 -8.05
N ASN A 354 22.80 8.08 -8.81
CA ASN A 354 22.93 8.14 -10.25
C ASN A 354 21.60 8.01 -11.02
N PHE A 355 20.49 8.51 -10.44
CA PHE A 355 19.21 8.65 -11.14
C PHE A 355 18.92 10.12 -11.43
N THR A 356 18.09 10.40 -12.43
CA THR A 356 17.69 11.76 -12.80
C THR A 356 16.86 12.43 -11.69
N ASP A 357 15.95 11.69 -11.12
CA ASP A 357 14.99 12.12 -10.10
C ASP A 357 14.50 10.92 -9.28
N ALA A 358 13.70 11.20 -8.26
CA ALA A 358 13.19 10.17 -7.36
C ALA A 358 12.23 9.18 -8.04
N SER A 359 11.54 9.60 -9.10
CA SER A 359 10.64 8.71 -9.83
C SER A 359 11.42 7.66 -10.64
N ALA A 360 12.55 8.02 -11.22
CA ALA A 360 13.45 7.07 -11.88
C ALA A 360 14.07 6.09 -10.87
N TYR A 361 14.45 6.58 -9.68
CA TYR A 361 14.93 5.73 -8.59
C TYR A 361 13.86 4.73 -8.11
N TRP A 362 12.61 5.15 -7.95
CA TRP A 362 11.53 4.27 -7.51
C TRP A 362 11.13 3.21 -8.55
N MET A 363 11.43 3.46 -9.83
CA MET A 363 11.23 2.48 -10.90
C MET A 363 12.37 1.46 -11.02
N PHE A 364 13.55 1.76 -10.46
CA PHE A 364 14.72 0.90 -10.55
C PHE A 364 14.48 -0.56 -10.14
N PRO A 365 13.77 -0.90 -9.05
CA PRO A 365 13.52 -2.30 -8.68
C PRO A 365 12.64 -3.09 -9.65
N TYR A 366 11.96 -2.42 -10.58
CA TYR A 366 11.16 -3.08 -11.61
C TYR A 366 11.96 -3.46 -12.85
N GLU A 367 13.18 -2.96 -12.99
CA GLU A 367 14.18 -3.39 -13.99
C GLU A 367 13.69 -3.37 -15.45
N THR A 368 12.72 -2.52 -15.76
CA THR A 368 12.24 -2.30 -17.13
C THR A 368 12.21 -0.82 -17.46
N ILE A 369 12.68 -0.48 -18.65
CA ILE A 369 12.80 0.93 -19.09
C ILE A 369 11.42 1.57 -19.24
N ASN A 370 10.43 0.77 -19.66
CA ASN A 370 9.09 1.24 -20.00
C ASN A 370 8.04 0.86 -18.93
N MET A 371 8.45 0.61 -17.67
CA MET A 371 7.53 0.13 -16.63
C MET A 371 6.29 1.02 -16.47
N ARG A 372 6.44 2.34 -16.55
CA ARG A 372 5.30 3.26 -16.47
C ARG A 372 4.31 3.06 -17.60
N GLN A 373 4.81 2.84 -18.82
CA GLN A 373 3.97 2.53 -19.98
C GLN A 373 3.31 1.15 -19.84
N GLU A 374 4.02 0.14 -19.37
CA GLU A 374 3.45 -1.20 -19.12
C GLU A 374 2.31 -1.14 -18.09
N ILE A 375 2.46 -0.35 -17.03
CA ILE A 375 1.41 -0.13 -16.03
C ILE A 375 0.17 0.55 -16.66
N GLU A 376 0.37 1.55 -17.52
CA GLU A 376 -0.75 2.19 -18.26
C GLU A 376 -1.43 1.21 -19.21
N GLU A 377 -0.68 0.37 -19.93
CA GLU A 377 -1.23 -0.67 -20.82
C GLU A 377 -2.06 -1.69 -20.03
N VAL A 378 -1.59 -2.09 -18.86
CA VAL A 378 -2.34 -3.00 -17.96
C VAL A 378 -3.61 -2.32 -17.45
N TRP A 379 -3.53 -1.03 -17.09
CA TRP A 379 -4.71 -0.28 -16.69
C TRP A 379 -5.75 -0.20 -17.81
N GLU A 380 -5.35 0.10 -19.06
CA GLU A 380 -6.28 0.12 -20.21
C GLU A 380 -6.92 -1.25 -20.49
N GLN A 381 -6.25 -2.37 -20.15
CA GLN A 381 -6.86 -3.71 -20.22
C GLN A 381 -7.97 -3.90 -19.16
N ILE A 382 -7.81 -3.33 -17.96
CA ILE A 382 -8.71 -3.51 -16.81
C ILE A 382 -9.84 -2.49 -16.80
N LYS A 383 -9.60 -1.30 -17.30
CA LYS A 383 -10.49 -0.14 -17.27
C LYS A 383 -11.93 -0.43 -17.74
N PRO A 384 -12.19 -1.23 -18.81
CA PRO A 384 -13.58 -1.53 -19.21
C PRO A 384 -14.39 -2.21 -18.11
N LEU A 385 -13.80 -3.14 -17.36
CA LEU A 385 -14.43 -3.78 -16.20
C LEU A 385 -14.64 -2.78 -15.05
N TYR A 386 -13.66 -1.91 -14.80
CA TYR A 386 -13.79 -0.86 -13.79
C TYR A 386 -14.93 0.12 -14.11
N GLU A 387 -15.06 0.55 -15.37
CA GLU A 387 -16.14 1.45 -15.80
C GLU A 387 -17.54 0.83 -15.63
N LEU A 388 -17.66 -0.47 -15.85
CA LEU A 388 -18.90 -1.21 -15.57
C LEU A 388 -19.24 -1.21 -14.07
N LEU A 389 -18.25 -1.48 -13.21
CA LEU A 389 -18.41 -1.43 -11.75
C LEU A 389 -18.76 -0.01 -11.29
N HIS A 390 -18.03 1.00 -11.78
CA HIS A 390 -18.27 2.40 -11.45
C HIS A 390 -19.69 2.85 -11.81
N ALA A 391 -20.18 2.52 -13.00
CA ALA A 391 -21.53 2.87 -13.46
C ALA A 391 -22.61 2.24 -12.56
N TYR A 392 -22.46 0.97 -12.23
CA TYR A 392 -23.35 0.25 -11.31
C TYR A 392 -23.35 0.89 -9.91
N VAL A 393 -22.17 1.10 -9.31
CA VAL A 393 -22.04 1.67 -7.97
C VAL A 393 -22.59 3.10 -7.94
N ARG A 394 -22.30 3.94 -8.95
CA ARG A 394 -22.85 5.28 -9.07
C ARG A 394 -24.37 5.28 -9.08
N ARG A 395 -25.01 4.33 -9.77
CA ARG A 395 -26.47 4.14 -9.73
C ARG A 395 -26.94 3.82 -8.32
N ARG A 396 -26.32 2.85 -7.64
CA ARG A 396 -26.69 2.46 -6.28
C ARG A 396 -26.54 3.60 -5.27
N LEU A 397 -25.48 4.39 -5.41
CA LEU A 397 -25.25 5.58 -4.60
C LEU A 397 -26.30 6.67 -4.91
N ARG A 398 -26.70 6.84 -6.19
CA ARG A 398 -27.78 7.76 -6.58
C ARG A 398 -29.13 7.34 -6.00
N GLU A 399 -29.42 6.04 -5.91
CA GLU A 399 -30.59 5.49 -5.23
C GLU A 399 -30.55 5.77 -3.71
N ALA A 400 -29.37 5.75 -3.09
CA ALA A 400 -29.19 5.96 -1.66
C ALA A 400 -29.22 7.45 -1.25
N PHE A 401 -28.56 8.34 -2.02
CA PHE A 401 -28.35 9.74 -1.66
C PHE A 401 -29.18 10.74 -2.47
N GLY A 402 -29.89 10.29 -3.52
CA GLY A 402 -30.71 11.12 -4.38
C GLY A 402 -30.01 11.61 -5.65
N PRO A 403 -30.81 11.82 -6.73
CA PRO A 403 -30.27 12.26 -8.04
C PRO A 403 -29.77 13.70 -8.05
N GLU A 404 -30.16 14.52 -7.08
CA GLU A 404 -29.69 15.88 -6.88
C GLU A 404 -28.25 15.94 -6.36
N ARG A 405 -27.79 14.91 -5.68
CA ARG A 405 -26.45 14.80 -5.10
C ARG A 405 -25.49 13.98 -5.99
N ILE A 406 -26.02 12.97 -6.66
CA ILE A 406 -25.22 12.07 -7.51
C ILE A 406 -25.81 12.03 -8.91
N SER A 407 -25.11 12.64 -9.84
CA SER A 407 -25.46 12.67 -11.26
C SER A 407 -25.38 11.29 -11.90
N ARG A 408 -26.13 11.07 -12.96
CA ARG A 408 -26.11 9.84 -13.75
C ARG A 408 -24.82 9.64 -14.54
N SER A 409 -24.15 10.73 -14.91
CA SER A 409 -22.98 10.68 -15.80
C SER A 409 -21.74 11.36 -15.24
N ALA A 410 -21.82 12.07 -14.11
CA ALA A 410 -20.68 12.76 -13.53
C ALA A 410 -19.80 11.81 -12.66
N PRO A 411 -18.56 12.22 -12.33
CA PRO A 411 -17.73 11.55 -11.33
C PRO A 411 -18.43 11.41 -9.98
N ILE A 412 -18.14 10.35 -9.24
CA ILE A 412 -18.71 10.10 -7.90
C ILE A 412 -18.00 11.01 -6.86
N PRO A 413 -18.72 11.68 -5.96
CA PRO A 413 -18.10 12.40 -4.84
C PRO A 413 -17.36 11.46 -3.90
N ALA A 414 -16.10 11.80 -3.58
CA ALA A 414 -15.16 10.90 -2.88
C ALA A 414 -15.60 10.45 -1.48
N HIS A 415 -16.36 11.28 -0.76
CA HIS A 415 -16.75 11.04 0.63
C HIS A 415 -17.82 9.94 0.83
N VAL A 416 -18.49 9.50 -0.24
CA VAL A 416 -19.54 8.47 -0.16
C VAL A 416 -19.07 7.08 -0.59
N LEU A 417 -17.77 6.88 -0.76
CA LEU A 417 -17.19 5.63 -1.26
C LEU A 417 -16.81 4.62 -0.18
N GLY A 418 -17.15 4.89 1.08
CA GLY A 418 -17.03 3.89 2.15
C GLY A 418 -15.69 3.85 2.88
N ASP A 419 -14.72 4.69 2.49
CA ASP A 419 -13.50 4.93 3.24
C ASP A 419 -13.03 6.40 3.14
N MET A 420 -12.01 6.76 3.91
CA MET A 420 -11.49 8.13 3.96
C MET A 420 -10.94 8.64 2.62
N TRP A 421 -10.43 7.75 1.77
CA TRP A 421 -9.71 8.11 0.53
C TRP A 421 -10.45 7.71 -0.75
N GLY A 422 -11.50 6.90 -0.65
CA GLY A 422 -12.18 6.29 -1.79
C GLY A 422 -11.28 5.29 -2.52
N GLN A 423 -10.40 4.60 -1.79
CA GLN A 423 -9.49 3.57 -2.30
C GLN A 423 -10.13 2.18 -2.31
N SER A 424 -10.85 1.81 -1.25
CA SER A 424 -11.68 0.61 -1.17
C SER A 424 -13.14 1.02 -1.00
N TRP A 425 -14.02 0.33 -1.72
CA TRP A 425 -15.45 0.62 -1.65
C TRP A 425 -16.19 -0.43 -0.81
N SER A 426 -15.46 -1.24 -0.05
CA SER A 426 -16.02 -2.32 0.78
C SER A 426 -17.04 -1.82 1.82
N GLY A 427 -16.85 -0.61 2.37
CA GLY A 427 -17.77 -0.01 3.34
C GLY A 427 -19.18 0.24 2.80
N ILE A 428 -19.36 0.33 1.49
CA ILE A 428 -20.66 0.53 0.86
C ILE A 428 -21.31 -0.75 0.32
N VAL A 429 -20.65 -1.90 0.40
CA VAL A 429 -21.19 -3.19 -0.02
C VAL A 429 -22.56 -3.48 0.58
N PRO A 430 -22.83 -3.25 1.88
CA PRO A 430 -24.11 -3.62 2.48
C PRO A 430 -25.36 -3.07 1.78
N TYR A 431 -25.24 -1.92 1.11
CA TYR A 431 -26.39 -1.31 0.39
C TYR A 431 -26.21 -1.19 -1.12
N THR A 432 -25.08 -1.68 -1.64
CA THR A 432 -24.83 -1.73 -3.10
C THR A 432 -24.88 -3.15 -3.65
N LEU A 433 -25.00 -4.17 -2.79
CA LEU A 433 -24.97 -5.58 -3.13
C LEU A 433 -25.93 -5.93 -4.28
N PRO A 434 -25.49 -6.69 -5.31
CA PRO A 434 -26.35 -7.10 -6.43
C PRO A 434 -27.61 -7.84 -6.02
N TYR A 435 -27.49 -8.78 -5.08
CA TYR A 435 -28.59 -9.62 -4.58
C TYR A 435 -28.70 -9.50 -3.06
N PRO A 436 -29.39 -8.47 -2.53
CA PRO A 436 -29.46 -8.18 -1.09
C PRO A 436 -30.07 -9.31 -0.24
N GLY A 437 -30.88 -10.19 -0.85
CA GLY A 437 -31.50 -11.35 -0.18
C GLY A 437 -30.58 -12.57 -0.01
N LYS A 438 -29.32 -12.48 -0.48
CA LYS A 438 -28.33 -13.56 -0.38
C LYS A 438 -27.23 -13.14 0.58
N ASN A 439 -27.02 -13.93 1.64
CA ASN A 439 -25.99 -13.65 2.63
C ASN A 439 -24.59 -13.78 2.01
N LEU A 440 -23.68 -12.92 2.43
CA LEU A 440 -22.26 -13.10 2.19
C LEU A 440 -21.76 -14.26 3.05
N VAL A 441 -20.74 -14.96 2.55
CA VAL A 441 -20.08 -16.01 3.34
C VAL A 441 -19.20 -15.33 4.38
N ASP A 442 -19.54 -15.53 5.63
CA ASP A 442 -18.74 -15.16 6.80
C ASP A 442 -18.82 -16.32 7.79
N VAL A 443 -17.66 -16.91 8.09
CA VAL A 443 -17.52 -18.12 8.92
C VAL A 443 -17.07 -17.83 10.34
N SER A 444 -17.02 -16.56 10.75
CA SER A 444 -16.51 -16.15 12.05
C SER A 444 -17.31 -16.77 13.20
N LYS A 445 -18.63 -16.88 13.03
CA LYS A 445 -19.51 -17.53 14.00
C LYS A 445 -19.21 -19.02 14.13
N GLU A 446 -19.00 -19.69 13.01
CA GLU A 446 -18.67 -21.11 12.94
C GLU A 446 -17.30 -21.38 13.55
N MET A 447 -16.31 -20.51 13.31
CA MET A 447 -14.99 -20.59 13.93
C MET A 447 -15.06 -20.48 15.46
N ILE A 448 -15.82 -19.52 15.99
CA ILE A 448 -16.03 -19.38 17.43
C ILE A 448 -16.73 -20.62 18.01
N GLN A 449 -17.77 -21.12 17.34
CA GLN A 449 -18.50 -22.32 17.80
C GLN A 449 -17.65 -23.59 17.81
N GLN A 450 -16.70 -23.69 16.86
CA GLN A 450 -15.78 -24.82 16.77
C GLN A 450 -14.54 -24.64 17.67
N GLY A 451 -14.45 -23.52 18.42
CA GLY A 451 -13.39 -23.27 19.39
C GLY A 451 -12.04 -22.89 18.76
N TYR A 452 -12.07 -22.20 17.62
CA TYR A 452 -10.84 -21.67 17.02
C TYR A 452 -10.18 -20.66 17.96
N THR A 453 -8.86 -20.74 18.05
CA THR A 453 -8.01 -19.85 18.83
C THR A 453 -6.96 -19.23 17.89
N PRO A 454 -6.26 -18.14 18.27
CA PRO A 454 -5.13 -17.63 17.51
C PRO A 454 -4.14 -18.71 17.11
N LEU A 455 -3.73 -19.56 18.05
CA LEU A 455 -2.80 -20.66 17.79
C LEU A 455 -3.35 -21.64 16.74
N THR A 456 -4.61 -22.06 16.85
CA THR A 456 -5.21 -23.01 15.89
C THR A 456 -5.34 -22.41 14.49
N ILE A 457 -5.54 -21.11 14.37
CA ILE A 457 -5.57 -20.40 13.08
C ILE A 457 -4.20 -20.47 12.41
N PHE A 458 -3.11 -20.20 13.14
CA PHE A 458 -1.75 -20.30 12.59
C PHE A 458 -1.32 -21.75 12.30
N GLN A 459 -1.75 -22.71 13.10
CA GLN A 459 -1.52 -24.14 12.81
C GLN A 459 -2.24 -24.57 11.53
N LEU A 460 -3.44 -24.05 11.28
CA LEU A 460 -4.17 -24.29 10.05
C LEU A 460 -3.48 -23.64 8.84
N ALA A 461 -2.92 -22.44 9.02
CA ALA A 461 -2.13 -21.79 8.00
C ALA A 461 -0.84 -22.59 7.68
N GLU A 462 -0.14 -23.12 8.67
CA GLU A 462 0.99 -24.02 8.44
C GLU A 462 0.57 -25.28 7.68
N GLU A 463 -0.55 -25.91 8.09
CA GLU A 463 -1.07 -27.11 7.42
C GLU A 463 -1.39 -26.84 5.94
N PHE A 464 -1.90 -25.64 5.62
CA PHE A 464 -2.13 -25.23 4.24
C PHE A 464 -0.85 -25.33 3.39
N PHE A 465 0.26 -24.76 3.86
CA PHE A 465 1.54 -24.77 3.14
C PHE A 465 2.19 -26.15 3.13
N VAL A 466 2.21 -26.86 4.24
CA VAL A 466 2.76 -28.21 4.36
C VAL A 466 2.01 -29.18 3.46
N SER A 467 0.69 -29.04 3.34
CA SER A 467 -0.15 -29.84 2.44
C SER A 467 0.23 -29.71 0.96
N MET A 468 0.82 -28.59 0.60
CA MET A 468 1.37 -28.33 -0.75
C MET A 468 2.86 -28.73 -0.88
N ASN A 469 3.41 -29.44 0.10
CA ASN A 469 4.83 -29.83 0.17
C ASN A 469 5.77 -28.62 0.24
N MET A 470 5.34 -27.56 0.93
CA MET A 470 6.16 -26.41 1.29
C MET A 470 6.79 -26.58 2.68
N SER A 471 7.38 -25.54 3.24
CA SER A 471 8.13 -25.68 4.49
C SER A 471 7.20 -25.70 5.72
N ALA A 472 7.51 -26.49 6.73
CA ALA A 472 6.95 -26.27 8.07
C ALA A 472 7.66 -25.09 8.75
N MET A 473 6.95 -24.39 9.61
CA MET A 473 7.52 -23.27 10.38
C MET A 473 8.62 -23.79 11.33
N PRO A 474 9.75 -23.10 11.45
CA PRO A 474 10.79 -23.49 12.38
C PRO A 474 10.31 -23.40 13.84
N PRO A 475 10.89 -24.19 14.77
CA PRO A 475 10.48 -24.16 16.18
C PRO A 475 10.53 -22.77 16.82
N ASP A 476 11.50 -21.93 16.42
CA ASP A 476 11.65 -20.55 16.90
C ASP A 476 10.46 -19.66 16.49
N PHE A 477 9.83 -19.94 15.37
CA PHE A 477 8.62 -19.24 14.92
C PHE A 477 7.52 -19.34 15.99
N TRP A 478 7.25 -20.54 16.47
CA TRP A 478 6.17 -20.79 17.44
C TRP A 478 6.45 -20.22 18.84
N SER A 479 7.72 -20.14 19.23
CA SER A 479 8.12 -19.67 20.56
C SER A 479 8.35 -18.16 20.63
N LEU A 480 8.66 -17.50 19.50
CA LEU A 480 9.09 -16.09 19.45
C LEU A 480 8.10 -15.16 18.75
N SER A 481 7.14 -15.69 18.00
CA SER A 481 6.08 -14.89 17.39
C SER A 481 5.10 -14.35 18.43
N VAL A 482 4.46 -13.22 18.13
CA VAL A 482 3.35 -12.66 18.94
C VAL A 482 2.07 -12.87 18.14
N LEU A 483 1.31 -13.92 18.46
CA LEU A 483 0.14 -14.37 17.70
C LEU A 483 -1.19 -13.90 18.31
N GLU A 484 -1.15 -13.33 19.52
CA GLU A 484 -2.29 -12.71 20.19
C GLU A 484 -1.83 -11.50 20.99
N GLN A 485 -2.75 -10.61 21.34
CA GLN A 485 -2.41 -9.39 22.08
C GLN A 485 -2.00 -9.75 23.53
N PRO A 486 -0.74 -9.45 23.96
CA PRO A 486 -0.34 -9.60 25.34
C PRO A 486 -1.12 -8.65 26.27
N VAL A 487 -1.37 -9.09 27.50
CA VAL A 487 -2.06 -8.28 28.52
C VAL A 487 -1.12 -7.44 29.39
N ASP A 488 0.18 -7.74 29.35
CA ASP A 488 1.22 -7.20 30.24
C ASP A 488 2.01 -6.04 29.63
N ARG A 489 1.85 -5.79 28.34
CA ARG A 489 2.59 -4.74 27.60
C ARG A 489 1.84 -4.24 26.40
N HIS A 490 2.22 -3.05 25.92
CA HIS A 490 1.69 -2.48 24.70
C HIS A 490 2.41 -3.02 23.46
N VAL A 491 1.64 -3.47 22.48
CA VAL A 491 2.11 -4.02 21.21
C VAL A 491 1.47 -3.24 20.07
N HIS A 492 2.21 -2.97 19.03
CA HIS A 492 1.62 -2.52 17.77
C HIS A 492 0.90 -3.70 17.09
N CYS A 493 -0.42 -3.73 17.19
CA CYS A 493 -1.25 -4.87 16.74
C CYS A 493 -1.33 -5.07 15.22
N GLN A 494 -0.70 -4.21 14.42
CA GLN A 494 -0.65 -4.36 12.98
C GLN A 494 -0.01 -5.70 12.59
N PRO A 495 -0.69 -6.57 11.80
CA PRO A 495 -0.10 -7.81 11.30
C PRO A 495 1.18 -7.54 10.51
N SER A 496 2.20 -8.35 10.74
CA SER A 496 3.47 -8.25 10.03
C SER A 496 4.33 -9.50 10.19
N ALA A 497 5.01 -9.90 9.12
CA ALA A 497 6.00 -10.97 9.10
C ALA A 497 7.43 -10.39 9.10
N TRP A 498 8.35 -11.06 9.78
CA TRP A 498 9.70 -10.58 10.08
C TRP A 498 10.77 -11.59 9.70
N ASP A 499 11.74 -11.18 8.85
CA ASP A 499 12.99 -11.90 8.59
C ASP A 499 14.12 -11.27 9.43
N PHE A 500 14.64 -12.01 10.41
CA PHE A 500 15.77 -11.58 11.25
C PHE A 500 17.12 -11.64 10.54
N CYS A 501 17.13 -11.86 9.24
CA CYS A 501 18.32 -11.85 8.38
C CYS A 501 19.38 -12.94 8.68
N ASN A 502 19.16 -13.79 9.66
CA ASN A 502 20.09 -14.81 10.11
C ASN A 502 19.86 -16.20 9.48
N ARG A 503 18.86 -16.31 8.54
CA ARG A 503 18.49 -17.52 7.79
C ARG A 503 17.72 -18.59 8.57
N HIS A 504 17.35 -18.35 9.83
CA HIS A 504 16.62 -19.31 10.66
C HIS A 504 15.54 -18.71 11.56
N ASP A 505 15.63 -17.44 11.94
CA ASP A 505 14.66 -16.76 12.82
C ASP A 505 13.70 -15.94 11.96
N TYR A 506 12.46 -16.37 11.94
CA TYR A 506 11.35 -15.76 11.25
C TYR A 506 10.15 -15.69 12.18
N ARG A 507 9.45 -14.56 12.24
CA ARG A 507 8.38 -14.35 13.19
C ARG A 507 7.19 -13.64 12.55
N ILE A 508 6.02 -13.81 13.16
CA ILE A 508 4.82 -13.02 12.88
C ILE A 508 4.40 -12.30 14.16
N LYS A 509 3.96 -11.06 13.99
CA LYS A 509 3.30 -10.27 15.02
C LYS A 509 1.89 -9.98 14.54
N MET A 510 0.87 -10.41 15.28
CA MET A 510 -0.54 -10.20 14.96
C MET A 510 -1.39 -10.36 16.23
N CYS A 511 -2.27 -9.39 16.53
CA CYS A 511 -3.28 -9.50 17.58
C CYS A 511 -4.52 -10.21 17.02
N THR A 512 -4.44 -11.52 16.92
CA THR A 512 -5.38 -12.36 16.17
C THR A 512 -6.70 -12.59 16.91
N HIS A 513 -7.82 -12.45 16.20
CA HIS A 513 -9.15 -12.81 16.64
C HIS A 513 -9.66 -14.05 15.88
N PRO A 514 -10.51 -14.89 16.50
CA PRO A 514 -11.08 -16.05 15.83
C PRO A 514 -12.20 -15.63 14.87
N ASP A 515 -11.84 -14.98 13.76
CA ASP A 515 -12.74 -14.54 12.72
C ASP A 515 -12.21 -14.81 11.30
N MET A 516 -13.07 -14.74 10.30
CA MET A 516 -12.73 -15.04 8.91
C MET A 516 -11.66 -14.09 8.36
N LYS A 517 -11.68 -12.84 8.77
CA LYS A 517 -10.70 -11.85 8.34
C LYS A 517 -9.30 -12.25 8.79
N ASP A 518 -9.15 -12.57 10.08
CA ASP A 518 -7.86 -12.90 10.65
C ASP A 518 -7.41 -14.32 10.26
N LEU A 519 -8.33 -15.23 9.94
CA LEU A 519 -8.00 -16.49 9.27
C LEU A 519 -7.28 -16.24 7.93
N ILE A 520 -7.83 -15.37 7.08
CA ILE A 520 -7.23 -15.03 5.79
C ILE A 520 -5.90 -14.29 6.01
N THR A 521 -5.86 -13.33 6.94
CA THR A 521 -4.66 -12.56 7.26
C THR A 521 -3.51 -13.44 7.76
N ALA A 522 -3.78 -14.43 8.63
CA ALA A 522 -2.76 -15.34 9.14
C ALA A 522 -2.11 -16.16 8.00
N HIS A 523 -2.90 -16.63 7.03
CA HIS A 523 -2.37 -17.30 5.85
C HIS A 523 -1.54 -16.37 4.96
N HIS A 524 -1.96 -15.12 4.81
CA HIS A 524 -1.23 -14.10 4.07
C HIS A 524 0.13 -13.80 4.74
N GLU A 525 0.16 -13.55 6.03
CA GLU A 525 1.40 -13.28 6.77
C GLU A 525 2.33 -14.49 6.77
N MET A 526 1.78 -15.71 6.86
CA MET A 526 2.58 -16.93 6.78
C MET A 526 3.16 -17.15 5.37
N ALA A 527 2.49 -16.71 4.32
CA ALA A 527 3.04 -16.72 2.97
C ALA A 527 4.31 -15.85 2.84
N HIS A 528 4.39 -14.74 3.58
CA HIS A 528 5.62 -13.96 3.69
C HIS A 528 6.75 -14.76 4.34
N VAL A 529 6.46 -15.52 5.39
CA VAL A 529 7.45 -16.38 6.05
C VAL A 529 7.91 -17.50 5.11
N GLU A 530 7.01 -18.11 4.36
CA GLU A 530 7.36 -19.09 3.33
C GLU A 530 8.28 -18.50 2.25
N TYR A 531 8.08 -17.25 1.86
CA TYR A 531 9.00 -16.55 0.96
C TYR A 531 10.38 -16.39 1.60
N PHE A 532 10.46 -15.98 2.87
CA PHE A 532 11.71 -15.88 3.62
C PHE A 532 12.43 -17.22 3.67
N LEU A 533 11.72 -18.29 3.97
CA LEU A 533 12.23 -19.66 4.01
C LEU A 533 12.73 -20.13 2.63
N ALA A 534 12.03 -19.77 1.55
CA ALA A 534 12.39 -20.14 0.20
C ALA A 534 13.72 -19.51 -0.23
N TYR A 535 13.92 -18.20 -0.02
CA TYR A 535 15.14 -17.51 -0.44
C TYR A 535 16.28 -17.51 0.60
N ARG A 536 16.13 -18.11 1.76
CA ARG A 536 17.09 -18.03 2.88
C ARG A 536 18.54 -18.33 2.53
N ASN A 537 18.78 -19.13 1.49
CA ASN A 537 20.12 -19.52 1.04
C ASN A 537 20.76 -18.48 0.08
N GLN A 538 20.02 -17.49 -0.36
CA GLN A 538 20.55 -16.40 -1.17
C GLN A 538 21.46 -15.47 -0.34
N PRO A 539 22.42 -14.76 -0.96
CA PRO A 539 23.08 -13.62 -0.33
C PRO A 539 22.05 -12.59 0.20
N LYS A 540 22.40 -11.88 1.29
CA LYS A 540 21.47 -10.91 1.91
C LYS A 540 20.90 -9.89 0.92
N VAL A 541 21.71 -9.43 -0.01
CA VAL A 541 21.31 -8.47 -1.04
C VAL A 541 20.22 -9.00 -1.98
N PHE A 542 20.06 -10.32 -2.08
CA PHE A 542 19.03 -10.99 -2.89
C PHE A 542 17.86 -11.54 -2.06
N ARG A 543 17.94 -11.48 -0.72
CA ARG A 543 16.84 -11.92 0.15
C ARG A 543 15.75 -10.86 0.21
N ASP A 544 15.03 -10.75 -0.89
CA ASP A 544 13.89 -9.85 -1.11
C ASP A 544 12.97 -10.43 -2.19
N GLY A 545 11.78 -9.89 -2.35
CA GLY A 545 10.91 -10.20 -3.48
C GLY A 545 11.57 -9.89 -4.83
N ALA A 546 11.20 -10.61 -5.87
CA ALA A 546 11.76 -10.39 -7.21
C ALA A 546 11.55 -8.95 -7.74
N ASN A 547 10.45 -8.31 -7.34
CA ASN A 547 10.23 -6.86 -7.38
C ASN A 547 9.40 -6.44 -6.14
N PRO A 548 9.21 -5.13 -5.87
CA PRO A 548 8.51 -4.66 -4.66
C PRO A 548 7.07 -5.15 -4.47
N GLY A 549 6.42 -5.68 -5.52
CA GLY A 549 5.06 -6.20 -5.45
C GLY A 549 4.96 -7.71 -5.20
N PHE A 550 6.06 -8.47 -5.26
CA PHE A 550 6.00 -9.94 -5.22
C PHE A 550 5.60 -10.50 -3.86
N HIS A 551 6.10 -9.95 -2.76
CA HIS A 551 5.75 -10.42 -1.43
C HIS A 551 4.24 -10.34 -1.21
N GLU A 552 3.65 -9.18 -1.46
CA GLU A 552 2.21 -8.97 -1.35
C GLU A 552 1.43 -9.84 -2.36
N ALA A 553 1.93 -9.98 -3.59
CA ALA A 553 1.27 -10.81 -4.60
C ALA A 553 1.16 -12.28 -4.20
N ILE A 554 2.17 -12.84 -3.53
CA ILE A 554 2.13 -14.21 -3.01
C ILE A 554 1.13 -14.32 -1.86
N GLY A 555 1.19 -13.44 -0.86
CA GLY A 555 0.24 -13.43 0.25
C GLY A 555 -1.21 -13.32 -0.22
N GLU A 556 -1.46 -12.39 -1.14
CA GLU A 556 -2.79 -12.20 -1.73
C GLU A 556 -3.24 -13.38 -2.63
N THR A 557 -2.32 -14.07 -3.31
CA THR A 557 -2.63 -15.30 -4.07
C THR A 557 -3.14 -16.41 -3.14
N ILE A 558 -2.50 -16.57 -1.99
CA ILE A 558 -2.95 -17.52 -0.96
C ILE A 558 -4.31 -17.10 -0.40
N ALA A 559 -4.49 -15.81 -0.12
CA ALA A 559 -5.76 -15.25 0.36
C ALA A 559 -6.93 -15.54 -0.59
N LEU A 560 -6.74 -15.49 -1.92
CA LEU A 560 -7.77 -15.86 -2.92
C LEU A 560 -8.23 -17.32 -2.78
N SER A 561 -7.33 -18.22 -2.48
CA SER A 561 -7.64 -19.65 -2.27
C SER A 561 -8.36 -19.85 -0.93
N VAL A 562 -7.82 -19.31 0.16
CA VAL A 562 -8.35 -19.45 1.53
C VAL A 562 -9.75 -18.84 1.67
N ALA A 563 -9.99 -17.69 1.05
CA ALA A 563 -11.29 -17.01 1.08
C ALA A 563 -12.36 -17.71 0.21
N SER A 564 -11.98 -18.68 -0.62
CA SER A 564 -12.94 -19.34 -1.51
C SER A 564 -13.97 -20.17 -0.72
N PRO A 565 -15.27 -20.14 -1.08
CA PRO A 565 -16.29 -20.97 -0.44
C PRO A 565 -15.95 -22.47 -0.46
N ARG A 566 -15.20 -22.91 -1.46
CA ARG A 566 -14.76 -24.30 -1.60
C ARG A 566 -13.73 -24.66 -0.50
N HIS A 567 -12.76 -23.78 -0.25
CA HIS A 567 -11.78 -23.98 0.81
C HIS A 567 -12.45 -24.00 2.18
N LEU A 568 -13.32 -23.01 2.46
CA LEU A 568 -14.07 -22.94 3.73
C LEU A 568 -14.95 -24.18 3.96
N GLN A 569 -15.48 -24.78 2.88
CA GLN A 569 -16.19 -26.07 2.97
C GLN A 569 -15.22 -27.21 3.29
N THR A 570 -14.03 -27.22 2.71
CA THR A 570 -13.01 -28.26 3.00
C THR A 570 -12.56 -28.21 4.45
N LEU A 571 -12.53 -27.02 5.07
CA LEU A 571 -12.27 -26.81 6.50
C LEU A 571 -13.46 -27.18 7.40
N GLY A 572 -14.63 -27.48 6.82
CA GLY A 572 -15.85 -27.75 7.59
C GLY A 572 -16.51 -26.51 8.20
N LEU A 573 -16.10 -25.32 7.78
CA LEU A 573 -16.67 -24.03 8.22
C LEU A 573 -17.95 -23.68 7.45
N VAL A 574 -18.11 -24.21 6.23
CA VAL A 574 -19.32 -24.10 5.42
C VAL A 574 -19.88 -25.51 5.19
N GLN A 575 -21.09 -25.77 5.66
CA GLN A 575 -21.70 -27.12 5.64
C GLN A 575 -22.14 -27.58 4.23
N LYS A 576 -22.50 -26.66 3.36
CA LYS A 576 -23.02 -26.97 2.02
C LYS A 576 -22.43 -26.03 0.98
N SER A 577 -21.93 -26.60 -0.10
CA SER A 577 -21.55 -25.80 -1.27
C SER A 577 -22.75 -24.97 -1.74
N ILE A 578 -22.59 -23.66 -1.76
CA ILE A 578 -23.58 -22.75 -2.30
C ILE A 578 -23.26 -22.60 -3.79
N ASP A 579 -23.81 -23.50 -4.58
CA ASP A 579 -23.67 -23.47 -6.04
C ASP A 579 -24.82 -22.66 -6.64
N ASP A 580 -24.82 -21.34 -6.39
CA ASP A 580 -25.84 -20.40 -6.81
C ASP A 580 -25.19 -19.17 -7.43
N THR A 581 -25.51 -18.89 -8.67
CA THR A 581 -25.01 -17.75 -9.43
C THR A 581 -25.15 -16.41 -8.69
N ALA A 582 -26.22 -16.22 -7.94
CA ALA A 582 -26.43 -14.97 -7.17
C ALA A 582 -25.43 -14.82 -6.03
N HIS A 583 -25.04 -15.93 -5.38
CA HIS A 583 -23.96 -15.89 -4.38
C HIS A 583 -22.59 -15.67 -5.03
N ASP A 584 -22.32 -16.30 -6.17
CA ASP A 584 -21.08 -16.08 -6.91
C ASP A 584 -20.92 -14.62 -7.33
N ILE A 585 -21.98 -13.99 -7.83
CA ILE A 585 -21.97 -12.57 -8.21
C ILE A 585 -21.76 -11.67 -6.99
N ASN A 586 -22.43 -11.94 -5.86
CA ASN A 586 -22.23 -11.18 -4.62
C ASN A 586 -20.79 -11.32 -4.09
N TYR A 587 -20.23 -12.54 -4.12
CA TYR A 587 -18.85 -12.79 -3.74
C TYR A 587 -17.87 -12.01 -4.62
N LEU A 588 -17.99 -12.16 -5.94
CA LEU A 588 -17.14 -11.45 -6.91
C LEU A 588 -17.32 -9.93 -6.81
N PHE A 589 -18.54 -9.45 -6.59
CA PHE A 589 -18.80 -8.02 -6.37
C PHE A 589 -18.08 -7.49 -5.11
N THR A 590 -18.11 -8.22 -4.02
CA THR A 590 -17.40 -7.85 -2.79
C THR A 590 -15.88 -7.80 -3.02
N GLN A 591 -15.33 -8.79 -3.74
CA GLN A 591 -13.91 -8.77 -4.13
C GLN A 591 -13.58 -7.61 -5.06
N ALA A 592 -14.48 -7.25 -5.99
CA ALA A 592 -14.28 -6.14 -6.92
C ALA A 592 -14.32 -4.77 -6.20
N MET A 593 -15.20 -4.62 -5.20
CA MET A 593 -15.29 -3.40 -4.38
C MET A 593 -14.04 -3.12 -3.55
N ASP A 594 -13.27 -4.16 -3.27
CA ASP A 594 -11.97 -4.05 -2.60
C ASP A 594 -10.82 -3.94 -3.61
N LYS A 595 -10.64 -4.95 -4.45
CA LYS A 595 -9.44 -5.12 -5.28
C LYS A 595 -9.48 -4.34 -6.60
N LEU A 596 -10.62 -4.35 -7.30
CA LEU A 596 -10.75 -3.65 -8.58
C LEU A 596 -10.91 -2.14 -8.38
N ALA A 597 -11.72 -1.70 -7.42
CA ALA A 597 -11.91 -0.29 -7.07
C ALA A 597 -10.61 0.39 -6.62
N PHE A 598 -9.69 -0.39 -6.04
CA PHE A 598 -8.40 0.05 -5.54
C PHE A 598 -7.40 0.43 -6.66
N LEU A 599 -7.42 -0.25 -7.79
CA LEU A 599 -6.39 -0.14 -8.83
C LEU A 599 -6.18 1.29 -9.36
N PRO A 600 -7.22 2.03 -9.78
CA PRO A 600 -7.00 3.39 -10.27
C PRO A 600 -6.50 4.34 -9.17
N PHE A 601 -6.88 4.12 -7.91
CA PHE A 601 -6.33 4.87 -6.79
C PHE A 601 -4.83 4.60 -6.62
N ALA A 602 -4.42 3.32 -6.65
CA ALA A 602 -3.02 2.94 -6.51
C ALA A 602 -2.16 3.50 -7.64
N LEU A 603 -2.68 3.52 -8.86
CA LEU A 603 -2.02 4.11 -10.02
C LEU A 603 -1.85 5.62 -9.86
N VAL A 604 -2.91 6.34 -9.53
CA VAL A 604 -2.90 7.82 -9.39
C VAL A 604 -1.94 8.29 -8.31
N MET A 605 -1.79 7.54 -7.22
CA MET A 605 -0.89 7.90 -6.11
C MET A 605 0.56 8.12 -6.56
N ASP A 606 1.10 7.22 -7.37
CA ASP A 606 2.49 7.36 -7.82
C ASP A 606 2.60 8.09 -9.16
N LYS A 607 1.59 8.02 -10.03
CA LYS A 607 1.55 8.85 -11.22
C LYS A 607 1.63 10.33 -10.86
N TRP A 608 0.87 10.77 -9.85
CA TRP A 608 0.97 12.13 -9.30
C TRP A 608 2.37 12.43 -8.74
N ARG A 609 2.98 11.50 -7.97
CA ARG A 609 4.34 11.70 -7.42
C ARG A 609 5.41 11.70 -8.50
N TRP A 610 5.26 10.91 -9.57
CA TRP A 610 6.20 10.95 -10.70
C TRP A 610 6.20 12.34 -11.35
N ASP A 611 5.02 12.90 -11.63
CA ASP A 611 4.90 14.24 -12.20
C ASP A 611 5.46 15.34 -11.26
N VAL A 612 5.36 15.14 -9.95
CA VAL A 612 5.98 16.01 -8.93
C VAL A 612 7.50 15.90 -8.95
N PHE A 613 8.04 14.68 -8.96
CA PHE A 613 9.49 14.46 -8.89
C PHE A 613 10.22 14.83 -10.17
N THR A 614 9.62 14.62 -11.34
CA THR A 614 10.17 15.09 -12.63
C THR A 614 10.11 16.61 -12.77
N GLY A 615 9.22 17.28 -12.01
CA GLY A 615 8.96 18.71 -12.12
C GLY A 615 7.97 19.08 -13.23
N ASP A 616 7.28 18.09 -13.81
CA ASP A 616 6.23 18.31 -14.84
C ASP A 616 5.08 19.14 -14.28
N ILE A 617 4.83 19.04 -12.96
CA ILE A 617 3.93 19.92 -12.23
C ILE A 617 4.70 20.70 -11.16
N ARG A 618 4.35 21.97 -11.02
CA ARG A 618 4.93 22.85 -10.02
C ARG A 618 4.15 22.74 -8.70
N LYS A 619 4.78 23.18 -7.63
CA LYS A 619 4.19 23.18 -6.29
C LYS A 619 2.83 23.90 -6.20
N GLU A 620 2.61 24.93 -7.03
CA GLU A 620 1.35 25.66 -7.13
C GLU A 620 0.25 24.89 -7.88
N GLN A 621 0.51 23.64 -8.28
CA GLN A 621 -0.41 22.79 -9.06
C GLN A 621 -0.65 21.44 -8.40
N TYR A 622 -0.07 21.16 -7.22
CA TYR A 622 -0.07 19.84 -6.57
C TYR A 622 -1.47 19.32 -6.33
N ASN A 623 -2.35 20.14 -5.74
CA ASN A 623 -3.67 19.69 -5.35
C ASN A 623 -4.63 19.57 -6.53
N CYS A 624 -4.62 20.56 -7.45
CA CYS A 624 -5.51 20.52 -8.61
C CYS A 624 -5.09 19.45 -9.64
N HIS A 625 -3.79 19.18 -9.78
CA HIS A 625 -3.31 18.06 -10.59
C HIS A 625 -3.73 16.70 -10.00
N TRP A 626 -3.66 16.55 -8.68
CA TRP A 626 -4.18 15.37 -7.98
C TRP A 626 -5.65 15.11 -8.34
N TRP A 627 -6.52 16.11 -8.24
CA TRP A 627 -7.94 15.94 -8.54
C TRP A 627 -8.21 15.70 -10.01
N ARG A 628 -7.42 16.28 -10.91
CA ARG A 628 -7.50 15.97 -12.34
C ARG A 628 -7.19 14.49 -12.61
N LEU A 629 -6.15 13.93 -11.99
CA LEU A 629 -5.82 12.51 -12.13
C LEU A 629 -6.89 11.62 -11.49
N ARG A 630 -7.41 12.00 -10.31
CA ARG A 630 -8.51 11.27 -9.67
C ARG A 630 -9.77 11.23 -10.53
N GLU A 631 -10.13 12.32 -11.16
CA GLU A 631 -11.22 12.36 -12.12
C GLU A 631 -10.92 11.48 -13.34
N GLN A 632 -9.76 11.66 -13.96
CA GLN A 632 -9.37 10.97 -15.19
C GLN A 632 -9.34 9.44 -15.04
N TYR A 633 -8.72 8.93 -14.00
CA TYR A 633 -8.49 7.50 -13.81
C TYR A 633 -9.55 6.81 -12.97
N GLN A 634 -10.06 7.48 -11.96
CA GLN A 634 -10.98 6.89 -10.99
C GLN A 634 -12.43 7.33 -11.16
N GLY A 635 -12.71 8.40 -11.90
CA GLY A 635 -14.06 8.95 -12.02
C GLY A 635 -14.59 9.49 -10.68
N VAL A 636 -13.71 10.09 -9.88
CA VAL A 636 -14.03 10.57 -8.54
C VAL A 636 -13.73 12.06 -8.44
N LYS A 637 -14.64 12.81 -7.79
CA LYS A 637 -14.50 14.23 -7.53
C LYS A 637 -14.51 14.56 -6.04
N PRO A 638 -13.94 15.68 -5.60
CA PRO A 638 -14.07 16.10 -4.21
C PRO A 638 -15.53 16.50 -3.89
N PRO A 639 -15.99 16.34 -2.64
CA PRO A 639 -17.32 16.73 -2.24
C PRO A 639 -17.52 18.25 -2.15
N VAL A 640 -16.43 18.99 -2.03
CA VAL A 640 -16.40 20.45 -1.91
C VAL A 640 -15.32 21.03 -2.82
N LEU A 641 -15.50 22.28 -3.25
CA LEU A 641 -14.50 22.97 -4.06
C LEU A 641 -13.15 23.00 -3.34
N ARG A 642 -12.09 22.66 -4.06
CA ARG A 642 -10.71 22.67 -3.56
C ARG A 642 -9.88 23.77 -4.22
N SER A 643 -8.70 23.99 -3.67
CA SER A 643 -7.73 24.96 -4.19
C SER A 643 -6.30 24.48 -3.94
N GLU A 644 -5.32 25.22 -4.43
CA GLU A 644 -3.90 24.98 -4.15
C GLU A 644 -3.47 25.35 -2.71
N MET A 645 -4.37 25.91 -1.90
CA MET A 645 -4.15 26.02 -0.45
C MET A 645 -4.36 24.70 0.29
N ASP A 646 -5.04 23.75 -0.34
CA ASP A 646 -5.22 22.39 0.15
C ASP A 646 -4.08 21.50 -0.32
N PHE A 647 -3.92 20.35 0.34
CA PHE A 647 -2.95 19.33 -0.06
C PHE A 647 -3.52 17.96 0.25
N ASP A 648 -4.54 17.57 -0.51
CA ASP A 648 -5.33 16.36 -0.26
C ASP A 648 -4.56 15.05 -0.39
N PRO A 649 -3.58 14.90 -1.32
CA PRO A 649 -2.73 13.70 -1.33
C PRO A 649 -1.98 13.49 -0.01
N GLY A 650 -1.58 14.56 0.69
CA GLY A 650 -0.91 14.49 1.99
C GLY A 650 -1.75 13.90 3.12
N SER A 651 -3.05 13.73 2.92
CA SER A 651 -3.95 13.10 3.88
C SER A 651 -3.96 11.57 3.83
N LYS A 652 -3.09 10.96 3.00
CA LYS A 652 -2.82 9.52 2.94
C LYS A 652 -1.43 9.23 3.46
N TYR A 653 -1.33 8.35 4.45
CA TYR A 653 -0.10 8.01 5.19
C TYR A 653 1.17 7.88 4.31
N HIS A 654 1.06 7.26 3.13
CA HIS A 654 2.20 7.00 2.25
C HIS A 654 2.84 8.26 1.65
N ILE A 655 2.14 9.39 1.65
CA ILE A 655 2.67 10.67 1.19
C ILE A 655 3.60 11.27 2.25
N PRO A 656 3.16 11.54 3.51
CA PRO A 656 4.06 12.02 4.54
C PRO A 656 5.17 11.03 4.90
N ALA A 657 4.92 9.73 4.80
CA ALA A 657 5.93 8.69 5.03
C ALA A 657 6.90 8.50 3.85
N ASN A 658 6.67 9.14 2.72
CA ASN A 658 7.47 9.04 1.49
C ASN A 658 7.65 7.61 0.97
N ILE A 659 6.59 6.81 1.02
CA ILE A 659 6.61 5.39 0.64
C ILE A 659 6.02 5.21 -0.76
N PRO A 660 6.73 4.54 -1.71
CA PRO A 660 6.19 4.22 -3.03
C PRO A 660 4.90 3.41 -2.96
N TYR A 661 3.92 3.71 -3.81
CA TYR A 661 2.58 3.12 -3.76
C TYR A 661 2.29 2.18 -4.93
N ILE A 662 2.97 2.34 -6.06
CA ILE A 662 2.72 1.55 -7.27
C ILE A 662 2.92 0.04 -7.06
N ARG A 663 3.68 -0.35 -6.04
CA ARG A 663 3.86 -1.75 -5.65
C ARG A 663 2.53 -2.46 -5.41
N TYR A 664 1.53 -1.75 -4.88
CA TYR A 664 0.20 -2.30 -4.61
C TYR A 664 -0.63 -2.49 -5.88
N PHE A 665 -0.45 -1.63 -6.89
CA PHE A 665 -1.01 -1.88 -8.22
C PHE A 665 -0.40 -3.14 -8.83
N VAL A 666 0.92 -3.24 -8.79
CA VAL A 666 1.68 -4.37 -9.34
C VAL A 666 1.31 -5.68 -8.62
N SER A 667 1.26 -5.68 -7.29
CA SER A 667 0.89 -6.88 -6.51
C SER A 667 -0.55 -7.32 -6.77
N THR A 668 -1.49 -6.38 -6.86
CA THR A 668 -2.89 -6.68 -7.16
C THR A 668 -3.06 -7.31 -8.55
N VAL A 669 -2.28 -6.92 -9.54
CA VAL A 669 -2.29 -7.55 -10.86
C VAL A 669 -1.63 -8.93 -10.83
N LEU A 670 -0.43 -9.02 -10.24
CA LEU A 670 0.34 -10.26 -10.16
C LEU A 670 -0.38 -11.38 -9.41
N GLN A 671 -1.12 -11.08 -8.34
CA GLN A 671 -1.86 -12.10 -7.59
C GLN A 671 -2.81 -12.90 -8.50
N PHE A 672 -3.50 -12.24 -9.43
CA PHE A 672 -4.41 -12.92 -10.36
C PHE A 672 -3.65 -13.70 -11.43
N GLN A 673 -2.51 -13.20 -11.91
CA GLN A 673 -1.66 -13.95 -12.86
C GLN A 673 -1.10 -15.22 -12.23
N ILE A 674 -0.57 -15.11 -11.02
CA ILE A 674 -0.04 -16.27 -10.27
C ILE A 674 -1.17 -17.24 -9.96
N HIS A 675 -2.31 -16.77 -9.45
CA HIS A 675 -3.47 -17.58 -9.14
C HIS A 675 -3.97 -18.33 -10.38
N ARG A 676 -4.15 -17.65 -11.52
CA ARG A 676 -4.55 -18.27 -12.78
C ARG A 676 -3.58 -19.35 -13.23
N ALA A 677 -2.29 -19.09 -13.15
CA ALA A 677 -1.25 -20.04 -13.53
C ALA A 677 -1.29 -21.30 -12.65
N LEU A 678 -1.38 -21.14 -11.33
CA LEU A 678 -1.51 -22.25 -10.38
C LEU A 678 -2.77 -23.06 -10.66
N CYS A 679 -3.91 -22.41 -10.80
CA CYS A 679 -5.21 -23.06 -11.04
C CYS A 679 -5.25 -23.81 -12.37
N THR A 680 -4.63 -23.28 -13.43
CA THR A 680 -4.51 -23.92 -14.73
C THR A 680 -3.61 -25.16 -14.65
N ARG A 681 -2.43 -25.05 -14.03
CA ARG A 681 -1.47 -26.14 -13.91
C ARG A 681 -1.98 -27.28 -13.04
N THR A 682 -2.82 -26.98 -12.06
CA THR A 682 -3.44 -27.99 -11.17
C THR A 682 -4.76 -28.55 -11.71
N GLY A 683 -5.22 -28.07 -12.88
CA GLY A 683 -6.48 -28.51 -13.50
C GLY A 683 -7.73 -28.03 -12.75
N GLN A 684 -7.59 -27.08 -11.85
CA GLN A 684 -8.69 -26.48 -11.09
C GLN A 684 -9.45 -25.44 -11.93
N TYR A 685 -8.75 -24.81 -12.86
CA TYR A 685 -9.31 -23.87 -13.82
C TYR A 685 -9.10 -24.36 -15.25
N ILE A 686 -10.14 -24.26 -16.07
CA ILE A 686 -10.09 -24.52 -17.51
C ILE A 686 -10.79 -23.37 -18.24
N PRO A 687 -10.07 -22.62 -19.11
CA PRO A 687 -10.67 -21.51 -19.86
C PRO A 687 -11.91 -21.93 -20.63
N GLY A 688 -13.00 -21.18 -20.43
CA GLY A 688 -14.28 -21.44 -21.13
C GLY A 688 -15.13 -22.60 -20.56
N GLU A 689 -14.68 -23.29 -19.50
CA GLU A 689 -15.47 -24.33 -18.84
C GLU A 689 -16.23 -23.78 -17.63
N PRO A 690 -17.56 -23.68 -17.66
CA PRO A 690 -18.35 -23.08 -16.58
C PRO A 690 -18.28 -23.84 -15.24
N THR A 691 -17.93 -25.14 -15.27
CA THR A 691 -17.84 -25.98 -14.06
C THR A 691 -16.53 -25.78 -13.30
N ARG A 692 -15.53 -25.15 -13.93
CA ARG A 692 -14.22 -24.87 -13.35
C ARG A 692 -13.79 -23.40 -13.54
N PRO A 693 -14.58 -22.46 -13.02
CA PRO A 693 -14.25 -21.04 -13.15
C PRO A 693 -13.08 -20.68 -12.22
N LEU A 694 -12.32 -19.64 -12.58
CA LEU A 694 -11.10 -19.25 -11.87
C LEU A 694 -11.37 -18.85 -10.41
N HIS A 695 -12.48 -18.16 -10.14
CA HIS A 695 -12.82 -17.68 -8.79
C HIS A 695 -13.23 -18.79 -7.80
N LYS A 696 -13.44 -20.04 -8.27
CA LYS A 696 -13.71 -21.21 -7.42
C LYS A 696 -12.49 -22.11 -7.24
N CYS A 697 -11.33 -21.73 -7.76
CA CYS A 697 -10.11 -22.50 -7.61
C CYS A 697 -9.60 -22.47 -6.16
N ASP A 698 -9.20 -23.65 -5.67
CA ASP A 698 -8.54 -23.85 -4.38
C ASP A 698 -7.27 -24.68 -4.58
N ILE A 699 -6.12 -24.13 -4.29
CA ILE A 699 -4.81 -24.77 -4.46
C ILE A 699 -4.38 -25.61 -3.26
N TYR A 700 -5.17 -25.63 -2.19
CA TYR A 700 -4.91 -26.43 -0.99
C TYR A 700 -4.71 -27.92 -1.31
N ARG A 701 -3.77 -28.56 -0.62
CA ARG A 701 -3.39 -29.97 -0.83
C ARG A 701 -2.90 -30.29 -2.24
N ASN A 702 -2.35 -29.31 -2.94
CA ASN A 702 -1.81 -29.52 -4.27
C ASN A 702 -0.28 -29.30 -4.31
N PRO A 703 0.54 -30.38 -4.32
CA PRO A 703 1.99 -30.30 -4.34
C PRO A 703 2.57 -29.60 -5.58
N GLU A 704 1.86 -29.63 -6.71
CA GLU A 704 2.30 -28.95 -7.94
C GLU A 704 2.20 -27.43 -7.77
N ALA A 705 1.14 -26.93 -7.13
CA ALA A 705 1.03 -25.51 -6.79
C ALA A 705 2.18 -25.07 -5.87
N GLY A 706 2.47 -25.84 -4.83
CA GLY A 706 3.59 -25.56 -3.92
C GLY A 706 4.95 -25.59 -4.62
N ARG A 707 5.15 -26.51 -5.56
CA ARG A 707 6.39 -26.57 -6.35
C ARG A 707 6.58 -25.32 -7.22
N ILE A 708 5.51 -24.80 -7.83
CA ILE A 708 5.55 -23.57 -8.64
C ILE A 708 5.82 -22.37 -7.75
N LEU A 709 5.11 -22.23 -6.63
CA LEU A 709 5.30 -21.17 -5.65
C LEU A 709 6.74 -21.15 -5.12
N LYS A 710 7.28 -22.30 -4.72
CA LYS A 710 8.66 -22.41 -4.25
C LYS A 710 9.66 -21.94 -5.32
N ARG A 711 9.50 -22.37 -6.57
CA ARG A 711 10.36 -21.94 -7.69
C ARG A 711 10.29 -20.43 -7.93
N LEU A 712 9.12 -19.83 -7.74
CA LEU A 712 8.91 -18.40 -7.90
C LEU A 712 9.62 -17.61 -6.79
N MET A 713 9.65 -18.15 -5.56
CA MET A 713 10.16 -17.45 -4.38
C MET A 713 11.65 -17.69 -4.12
N GLU A 714 12.21 -18.88 -4.42
CA GLU A 714 13.57 -19.30 -4.03
C GLU A 714 14.69 -18.43 -4.60
N ARG A 715 14.43 -17.73 -5.70
CA ARG A 715 15.40 -16.83 -6.34
C ARG A 715 15.50 -15.48 -5.66
N GLY A 716 14.48 -15.07 -4.91
CA GLY A 716 14.40 -13.70 -4.38
C GLY A 716 14.62 -12.70 -5.51
N SER A 717 15.45 -11.68 -5.28
CA SER A 717 15.82 -10.67 -6.28
C SER A 717 17.12 -11.01 -7.04
N SER A 718 17.58 -12.28 -7.07
CA SER A 718 18.82 -12.70 -7.76
C SER A 718 18.72 -12.69 -9.27
N ALA A 719 17.54 -12.56 -9.84
CA ALA A 719 17.28 -12.41 -11.28
C ALA A 719 16.20 -11.34 -11.50
N PRO A 720 16.12 -10.74 -12.71
CA PRO A 720 15.03 -9.85 -13.07
C PRO A 720 13.67 -10.51 -12.87
N TRP A 721 12.72 -9.78 -12.30
CA TRP A 721 11.40 -10.32 -11.95
C TRP A 721 10.65 -10.91 -13.14
N MET A 722 10.80 -10.34 -14.34
CA MET A 722 10.21 -10.85 -15.58
C MET A 722 10.72 -12.27 -15.89
N GLN A 723 12.00 -12.53 -15.67
CA GLN A 723 12.60 -13.85 -15.85
C GLN A 723 12.10 -14.82 -14.78
N VAL A 724 12.02 -14.37 -13.52
CA VAL A 724 11.49 -15.19 -12.41
C VAL A 724 10.04 -15.62 -12.71
N LEU A 725 9.21 -14.70 -13.16
CA LEU A 725 7.83 -14.93 -13.53
C LEU A 725 7.73 -15.87 -14.74
N GLN A 726 8.48 -15.61 -15.81
CA GLN A 726 8.53 -16.45 -17.02
C GLN A 726 8.96 -17.88 -16.71
N ASP A 727 10.02 -18.06 -15.94
CA ASP A 727 10.54 -19.38 -15.57
C ASP A 727 9.58 -20.18 -14.68
N SER A 728 8.76 -19.50 -13.88
CA SER A 728 7.87 -20.12 -12.89
C SER A 728 6.47 -20.39 -13.43
N ILE A 729 5.85 -19.41 -14.07
CA ILE A 729 4.45 -19.50 -14.53
C ILE A 729 4.29 -19.42 -16.05
N GLY A 730 5.34 -19.09 -16.80
CA GLY A 730 5.31 -18.99 -18.26
C GLY A 730 4.88 -17.61 -18.78
N GLU A 731 4.74 -16.61 -17.92
CA GLU A 731 4.42 -15.23 -18.25
C GLU A 731 5.57 -14.31 -17.84
N GLY A 732 6.06 -13.46 -18.75
CA GLY A 732 7.26 -12.63 -18.51
C GLY A 732 6.97 -11.14 -18.36
N ARG A 733 5.70 -10.74 -18.21
CA ARG A 733 5.27 -9.34 -18.04
C ARG A 733 3.97 -9.22 -17.28
N LEU A 734 3.65 -8.00 -16.83
CA LEU A 734 2.33 -7.72 -16.25
C LEU A 734 1.21 -7.82 -17.30
N SER A 735 0.05 -8.36 -16.89
CA SER A 735 -1.14 -8.43 -17.72
C SER A 735 -2.41 -8.35 -16.88
N GLY A 736 -3.37 -7.53 -17.31
CA GLY A 736 -4.69 -7.42 -16.71
C GLY A 736 -5.66 -8.56 -17.07
N GLU A 737 -5.28 -9.44 -18.01
CA GLU A 737 -6.16 -10.51 -18.50
C GLU A 737 -6.58 -11.48 -17.40
N ALA A 738 -5.67 -11.92 -16.53
CA ALA A 738 -5.98 -12.87 -15.48
C ALA A 738 -6.98 -12.30 -14.45
N LEU A 739 -6.88 -11.02 -14.13
CA LEU A 739 -7.85 -10.31 -13.30
C LEU A 739 -9.22 -10.29 -13.96
N ARG A 740 -9.31 -9.90 -15.25
CA ARG A 740 -10.59 -9.91 -15.98
C ARG A 740 -11.18 -11.31 -16.08
N GLU A 741 -10.34 -12.32 -16.23
CA GLU A 741 -10.76 -13.72 -16.27
C GLU A 741 -11.35 -14.19 -14.93
N TYR A 742 -10.77 -13.76 -13.81
CA TYR A 742 -11.30 -14.02 -12.47
C TYR A 742 -12.67 -13.38 -12.28
N PHE A 743 -12.84 -12.14 -12.73
CA PHE A 743 -14.08 -11.38 -12.61
C PHE A 743 -15.05 -11.53 -13.78
N ARG A 744 -14.77 -12.41 -14.75
CA ARG A 744 -15.62 -12.57 -15.95
C ARG A 744 -17.11 -12.74 -15.66
N PRO A 745 -17.56 -13.60 -14.71
CA PRO A 745 -19.00 -13.71 -14.43
C PRO A 745 -19.61 -12.42 -13.90
N LEU A 746 -18.86 -11.64 -13.12
CA LEU A 746 -19.29 -10.33 -12.66
C LEU A 746 -19.30 -9.30 -13.81
N GLU A 747 -18.31 -9.31 -14.69
CA GLU A 747 -18.22 -8.42 -15.87
C GLU A 747 -19.44 -8.60 -16.78
N GLU A 748 -19.80 -9.84 -17.07
CA GLU A 748 -20.98 -10.20 -17.89
C GLU A 748 -22.28 -9.76 -17.21
N TRP A 749 -22.38 -9.97 -15.89
CA TRP A 749 -23.54 -9.53 -15.12
C TRP A 749 -23.66 -8.00 -15.06
N LEU A 750 -22.57 -7.28 -14.76
CA LEU A 750 -22.53 -5.82 -14.72
C LEU A 750 -22.87 -5.20 -16.07
N HIS A 751 -22.36 -5.79 -17.17
CA HIS A 751 -22.70 -5.36 -18.53
C HIS A 751 -24.21 -5.47 -18.78
N SER A 752 -24.79 -6.61 -18.47
CA SER A 752 -26.21 -6.89 -18.65
C SER A 752 -27.09 -5.97 -17.78
N GLU A 753 -26.70 -5.76 -16.53
CA GLU A 753 -27.45 -4.95 -15.56
C GLU A 753 -27.38 -3.45 -15.90
N ASN A 754 -26.20 -2.93 -16.27
CA ASN A 754 -26.04 -1.54 -16.70
C ASN A 754 -26.80 -1.25 -18.01
N LEU A 755 -26.80 -2.20 -18.95
CA LEU A 755 -27.62 -2.11 -20.18
C LEU A 755 -29.12 -2.11 -19.85
N ARG A 756 -29.57 -3.00 -18.99
CA ARG A 756 -30.96 -3.11 -18.56
C ARG A 756 -31.48 -1.83 -17.88
N THR A 757 -30.63 -1.17 -17.08
CA THR A 757 -30.96 0.06 -16.36
C THR A 757 -30.61 1.33 -17.16
N GLY A 758 -30.00 1.15 -18.33
CA GLY A 758 -29.57 2.23 -19.24
C GLY A 758 -28.53 3.16 -18.63
N GLU A 759 -27.60 2.65 -17.81
CA GLU A 759 -26.59 3.48 -17.18
C GLU A 759 -25.51 3.98 -18.15
N TYR A 760 -24.99 5.16 -17.88
CA TYR A 760 -23.88 5.76 -18.64
C TYR A 760 -22.56 5.09 -18.20
N LEU A 761 -21.81 4.50 -19.12
CA LEU A 761 -20.49 3.93 -18.86
C LEU A 761 -19.42 5.03 -18.88
N GLY A 762 -18.49 4.94 -17.95
CA GLY A 762 -17.52 6.02 -17.72
C GLY A 762 -18.15 7.23 -17.02
N TRP A 763 -17.57 8.38 -17.22
CA TRP A 763 -18.02 9.65 -16.64
C TRP A 763 -17.73 10.83 -17.55
N SER A 764 -18.54 11.88 -17.45
CA SER A 764 -18.39 13.12 -18.17
C SER A 764 -17.91 14.24 -17.24
N TYR A 765 -17.15 15.15 -17.77
CA TYR A 765 -16.78 16.39 -17.07
C TYR A 765 -18.05 17.15 -16.63
N ASP A 766 -18.11 17.57 -15.38
CA ASP A 766 -19.22 18.33 -14.83
C ASP A 766 -18.80 19.61 -14.07
N GLY A 767 -17.56 20.05 -14.22
CA GLY A 767 -17.07 21.33 -13.69
C GLY A 767 -15.64 21.30 -13.17
N ASP A 768 -15.12 22.47 -12.87
CA ASP A 768 -13.83 22.67 -12.22
C ASP A 768 -13.95 22.48 -10.72
N TYR A 769 -13.45 21.38 -10.19
CA TYR A 769 -13.49 21.07 -8.76
C TYR A 769 -12.33 21.66 -7.96
N CYS A 770 -11.30 22.19 -8.64
CA CYS A 770 -10.14 22.79 -8.00
C CYS A 770 -9.73 24.07 -8.71
N LYS A 771 -9.52 25.14 -7.92
CA LYS A 771 -9.09 26.46 -8.41
C LYS A 771 -7.67 26.77 -7.98
N PHE A 772 -6.88 27.39 -8.84
CA PHE A 772 -5.49 27.73 -8.53
C PHE A 772 -5.36 28.74 -7.37
N SER A 773 -6.32 29.63 -7.20
CA SER A 773 -6.34 30.57 -6.08
C SER A 773 -7.72 30.73 -5.47
N ILE A 774 -7.77 31.14 -4.20
CA ILE A 774 -9.01 31.46 -3.51
C ILE A 774 -9.73 32.63 -4.18
N GLU A 775 -8.99 33.61 -4.66
CA GLU A 775 -9.54 34.78 -5.35
C GLU A 775 -10.28 34.40 -6.62
N THR A 776 -9.74 33.48 -7.41
CA THR A 776 -10.41 32.95 -8.59
C THR A 776 -11.54 31.99 -8.28
N ALA A 777 -11.49 31.34 -7.11
CA ALA A 777 -12.54 30.46 -6.62
C ALA A 777 -13.76 31.22 -6.07
N GLY A 778 -13.58 32.51 -5.75
CA GLY A 778 -14.58 33.33 -5.08
C GLY A 778 -14.89 32.85 -3.65
N LEU A 779 -15.82 33.48 -2.96
CA LEU A 779 -16.24 33.11 -1.61
C LEU A 779 -16.82 31.68 -1.48
N GLN A 780 -17.11 31.05 -2.58
CA GLN A 780 -17.55 29.66 -2.63
C GLN A 780 -16.47 28.65 -2.19
N VAL A 781 -15.22 29.06 -2.04
CA VAL A 781 -14.18 28.26 -1.39
C VAL A 781 -14.60 27.81 0.00
N TYR A 782 -15.46 28.60 0.64
CA TYR A 782 -16.11 28.25 1.90
C TYR A 782 -17.45 27.54 1.72
N GLY A 783 -17.82 27.24 0.49
CA GLY A 783 -18.92 26.34 0.17
C GLY A 783 -18.68 25.01 0.85
N GLY A 784 -19.68 24.45 1.42
CA GLY A 784 -19.63 23.36 2.32
C GLY A 784 -19.82 23.83 3.76
N PHE A 785 -19.52 22.96 4.68
CA PHE A 785 -19.84 23.06 6.10
C PHE A 785 -19.69 24.47 6.75
N TYR A 786 -18.68 25.27 6.36
CA TYR A 786 -18.46 26.60 6.95
C TYR A 786 -19.55 27.61 6.63
N ASN A 787 -20.19 27.53 5.49
CA ASN A 787 -21.30 28.42 5.17
C ASN A 787 -22.61 27.97 5.85
N ALA A 788 -22.70 26.70 6.23
CA ALA A 788 -23.84 26.21 6.98
C ALA A 788 -23.71 26.54 8.49
N ALA A 789 -22.50 26.63 9.04
CA ALA A 789 -22.27 27.03 10.44
C ALA A 789 -22.35 28.56 10.67
N VAL A 790 -22.06 29.37 9.64
CA VAL A 790 -22.41 30.78 9.62
C VAL A 790 -23.78 30.93 8.97
N ARG A 791 -24.79 30.28 9.54
CA ARG A 791 -26.15 30.83 9.37
C ARG A 791 -26.10 32.28 9.84
N HIS A 792 -26.40 33.17 8.92
CA HIS A 792 -26.69 34.55 9.13
C HIS A 792 -27.29 34.76 10.54
N TYR A 793 -26.46 35.13 11.48
CA TYR A 793 -26.94 36.08 12.46
C TYR A 793 -27.09 37.37 11.64
N ASP A 794 -28.33 37.60 11.22
CA ASP A 794 -28.72 38.76 10.47
C ASP A 794 -28.14 39.94 11.25
N VAL A 795 -27.26 40.70 10.63
CA VAL A 795 -26.67 41.92 11.23
C VAL A 795 -27.80 42.81 11.74
N THR A 796 -28.99 42.74 11.09
CA THR A 796 -30.23 43.36 11.54
C THR A 796 -30.70 42.86 12.90
N SER A 797 -30.59 41.56 13.21
CA SER A 797 -30.95 40.99 14.53
C SER A 797 -29.99 41.44 15.63
N PHE A 798 -28.68 41.53 15.33
CA PHE A 798 -27.68 42.02 16.29
C PHE A 798 -27.79 43.51 16.53
N VAL A 799 -28.06 44.30 15.47
CA VAL A 799 -28.34 45.76 15.58
C VAL A 799 -29.67 46.00 16.30
N THR A 800 -30.70 45.20 16.08
CA THR A 800 -31.97 45.30 16.77
C THR A 800 -31.82 44.96 18.26
N LEU A 801 -31.04 43.98 18.63
CA LEU A 801 -30.73 43.63 20.02
C LEU A 801 -29.91 44.71 20.72
N LEU A 802 -28.96 45.34 20.06
CA LEU A 802 -28.19 46.46 20.59
C LEU A 802 -29.07 47.73 20.73
N MET A 803 -29.93 48.04 19.77
CA MET A 803 -30.86 49.19 19.83
C MET A 803 -31.91 49.01 20.92
N THR A 804 -32.45 47.80 21.09
CA THR A 804 -33.42 47.51 22.17
C THR A 804 -32.74 47.55 23.54
N SER A 805 -31.51 47.09 23.70
CA SER A 805 -30.72 47.20 24.92
C SER A 805 -30.37 48.64 25.24
N PHE A 806 -30.06 49.46 24.24
CA PHE A 806 -29.75 50.89 24.39
C PHE A 806 -31.00 51.69 24.76
N LEU A 807 -32.14 51.40 24.12
CA LEU A 807 -33.41 52.02 24.46
C LEU A 807 -33.93 51.66 25.86
N ALA A 808 -33.75 50.42 26.29
CA ALA A 808 -34.07 49.94 27.65
C ALA A 808 -33.15 50.63 28.70
N THR A 809 -31.86 50.86 28.38
CA THR A 809 -30.94 51.55 29.28
C THR A 809 -31.32 53.05 29.39
N VAL A 810 -31.63 53.72 28.28
CA VAL A 810 -32.06 55.13 28.23
C VAL A 810 -33.42 55.32 28.97
N TYR A 811 -34.33 54.36 28.79
CA TYR A 811 -35.63 54.42 29.49
C TYR A 811 -35.46 54.26 31.05
N SER A 812 -34.55 53.40 31.47
CA SER A 812 -34.24 53.18 32.87
C SER A 812 -33.49 54.37 33.52
N PHE A 813 -32.83 55.22 32.72
CA PHE A 813 -32.24 56.48 33.21
C PHE A 813 -33.20 57.64 33.29
N HIS A 814 -34.35 57.60 32.56
CA HIS A 814 -35.36 58.62 32.56
C HIS A 814 -36.46 58.41 33.61
N THR A 815 -36.52 57.27 34.26
CA THR A 815 -37.49 56.86 35.29
C THR A 815 -36.92 56.77 36.70
N ARG A 816 -35.68 57.29 36.88
CA ARG A 816 -35.07 57.48 38.21
C ARG A 816 -34.96 58.94 38.58
#